data_a15799004342fa8cdda0ddbc30cc2264
#
_entry.id   a15799004342fa8cdda0ddbc30cc2264
#
_cell.length_a   1.000
_cell.length_b   1.000
_cell.length_c   1.000
_cell.angle_alpha   90.00
_cell.angle_beta   90.00
_cell.angle_gamma   90.00
#
_symmetry.space_group_name_H-M   'P 1'
#
loop_
_entity.id
_entity.type
_entity.pdbx_description
1 polymer ?
#
loop_
_entity_poly.entity_id
_entity_poly.type
_entity_poly.pdbx_seq_one_letter_code
_entity_poly.pdbx_strand_id
1 'polypeptide(L)'
;MRKERNIIKPLIIAAVITAALPQSSFAQVTTMPSVSNEMLDPEFWLEDVDEPEKVLAEPTDIRRLNRSFVTAKECNMNDLYYETLPFDGSKENLNRFRSAMTDLATYLDGAHYDDQTNVVSGPYVLDILKNVEDPDAKENQAVRYGICVRPSDVRAFPTERIIADDPGDNDFDNVQLAPVRVGEPLTIRAVSADKMYYLCHTYCVSGWIPAEDVALCRDRAEWLKAWYFPHDKVMVVTGSKLTLEESNTSPELSGLMLTMGTVLKKAEPSEYGDMITNRSLYYNYPVWVPVRNEEGMYEKRLALISLHHDVSDGFLPLTTENIVKQAYRKLGDAYGWGGMLNAPDCSSYVRDVYKCFGLELPRNTTWQAAMHVEKYDLSAATDDEKKEFFEELDPGTILFLKGHEMLYLGNRDGKSYVISSSSSMMTPGGEDKKRIRSVIINSLEEKRMNGKMWLSELYEAAVPYAENKDNLSLPIFDSSNNIVKRKAPTTSTVSGNDTYEEISFDKGWEFGDKAKITEGKARLYRSDSKDRKDITVCINAGHGTKDGTRAKTQCHPDGSPKVVTGSTAAGATEAVAISDGTTMKNGDPEAVATLKAALKVRDELLERGYDVLMIRDTDDVQLDNIARTIIADNHADAHIALHYDSTDTDKGVFYCSVPDEGGYREMEPVKTYWRMHEKLGKSLIYGLKKNGFSTFKDGTLPMDLTQTSYSTIPSVDLEIGDTATDYSDGTLTKVARGVAEGLDMFFGD
;
A
#
# COMPACT_ATOMS: atom_id res chain seq x y z
N MET A 1 -5.96 -13.62 85.30
CA MET A 1 -6.03 -15.05 85.00
C MET A 1 -6.80 -15.29 83.74
N ARG A 2 -6.11 -15.49 82.65
CA ARG A 2 -6.69 -15.74 81.26
C ARG A 2 -6.69 -17.26 81.07
N LYS A 3 -7.86 -17.82 80.80
CA LYS A 3 -8.04 -19.25 80.48
C LYS A 3 -7.68 -19.42 78.98
N GLU A 4 -6.70 -20.26 78.75
CA GLU A 4 -6.41 -20.78 77.38
C GLU A 4 -7.49 -21.76 76.97
N ARG A 5 -8.06 -21.58 75.81
CA ARG A 5 -8.94 -22.52 75.09
C ARG A 5 -8.14 -23.28 74.09
N ASN A 6 -7.90 -24.55 74.31
CA ASN A 6 -7.40 -25.48 73.28
C ASN A 6 -8.48 -25.70 72.22
N ILE A 7 -8.16 -25.33 70.96
CA ILE A 7 -8.97 -25.62 69.75
C ILE A 7 -8.36 -26.85 69.10
N ILE A 8 -9.05 -27.99 69.25
CA ILE A 8 -8.78 -29.22 68.50
C ILE A 8 -9.26 -28.98 67.10
N LYS A 9 -8.32 -28.97 66.10
CA LYS A 9 -8.65 -28.93 64.64
C LYS A 9 -9.06 -30.36 64.23
N PRO A 10 -10.24 -30.56 63.63
CA PRO A 10 -10.55 -31.83 62.97
C PRO A 10 -9.76 -31.96 61.64
N LEU A 11 -9.09 -33.10 61.55
CA LEU A 11 -8.43 -33.55 60.29
C LEU A 11 -9.54 -33.98 59.34
N ILE A 12 -9.83 -33.15 58.30
CA ILE A 12 -10.71 -33.53 57.18
C ILE A 12 -9.86 -34.31 56.22
N ILE A 13 -10.03 -35.61 56.16
CA ILE A 13 -9.54 -36.48 55.09
C ILE A 13 -10.44 -36.21 53.90
N ALA A 14 -9.96 -35.40 52.95
CA ALA A 14 -10.62 -35.25 51.63
C ALA A 14 -10.35 -36.53 50.84
N ALA A 15 -11.34 -37.41 50.74
CA ALA A 15 -11.35 -38.45 49.74
C ALA A 15 -11.52 -37.80 48.37
N VAL A 16 -10.46 -37.76 47.58
CA VAL A 16 -10.53 -37.36 46.16
C VAL A 16 -11.30 -38.47 45.42
N ILE A 17 -12.60 -38.28 45.28
CA ILE A 17 -13.39 -39.04 44.30
C ILE A 17 -13.02 -38.45 42.93
N THR A 18 -12.12 -39.07 42.21
CA THR A 18 -11.93 -38.88 40.80
C THR A 18 -13.18 -39.40 40.10
N ALA A 19 -14.24 -38.57 40.06
CA ALA A 19 -15.30 -38.77 39.11
C ALA A 19 -14.65 -38.53 37.70
N ALA A 20 -14.47 -39.61 36.97
CA ALA A 20 -14.20 -39.49 35.53
C ALA A 20 -15.40 -38.76 34.92
N LEU A 21 -15.26 -37.45 34.76
CA LEU A 21 -16.16 -36.71 33.91
C LEU A 21 -16.09 -37.42 32.54
N PRO A 22 -17.24 -37.71 31.90
CA PRO A 22 -17.20 -38.20 30.53
C PRO A 22 -16.39 -37.18 29.74
N GLN A 23 -15.29 -37.63 29.16
CA GLN A 23 -14.60 -36.83 28.15
C GLN A 23 -15.67 -36.52 27.13
N SER A 24 -16.15 -35.28 27.10
CA SER A 24 -16.90 -34.77 25.98
C SER A 24 -15.97 -35.01 24.79
N SER A 25 -16.36 -35.90 23.89
CA SER A 25 -15.67 -36.10 22.63
C SER A 25 -15.88 -34.81 21.85
N PHE A 26 -15.01 -33.83 22.04
CA PHE A 26 -14.87 -32.74 21.11
C PHE A 26 -14.55 -33.41 19.77
N ALA A 27 -15.24 -32.98 18.71
CA ALA A 27 -14.96 -33.47 17.37
C ALA A 27 -13.45 -33.26 17.12
N GLN A 28 -12.74 -34.36 16.86
CA GLN A 28 -11.30 -34.30 16.65
C GLN A 28 -11.04 -33.63 15.30
N VAL A 29 -10.33 -32.51 15.29
CA VAL A 29 -9.87 -31.86 14.07
C VAL A 29 -8.83 -32.80 13.40
N THR A 30 -8.99 -33.06 12.11
CA THR A 30 -8.01 -33.79 11.33
C THR A 30 -6.93 -32.83 10.88
N THR A 31 -5.70 -33.04 11.34
CA THR A 31 -4.51 -32.25 10.94
C THR A 31 -3.70 -32.96 9.85
N MET A 32 -2.79 -32.24 9.22
CA MET A 32 -1.73 -32.87 8.45
C MET A 32 -0.87 -33.76 9.38
N PRO A 33 -0.37 -34.91 8.92
CA PRO A 33 0.37 -35.85 9.78
C PRO A 33 1.61 -35.28 10.46
N SER A 34 2.22 -34.26 9.83
CA SER A 34 3.38 -33.53 10.39
C SER A 34 2.98 -32.46 11.43
N VAL A 35 1.70 -32.19 11.65
CA VAL A 35 1.16 -31.07 12.46
C VAL A 35 0.52 -31.62 13.72
N SER A 36 1.06 -31.26 14.89
CA SER A 36 0.50 -31.59 16.19
C SER A 36 -0.68 -30.66 16.52
N ASN A 37 -1.51 -31.05 17.53
CA ASN A 37 -2.62 -30.20 17.98
C ASN A 37 -2.15 -28.88 18.60
N GLU A 38 -0.97 -28.83 19.20
CA GLU A 38 -0.37 -27.62 19.78
C GLU A 38 -0.05 -26.59 18.70
N MET A 39 0.37 -27.06 17.52
CA MET A 39 0.65 -26.22 16.35
C MET A 39 -0.61 -25.55 15.76
N LEU A 40 -1.81 -25.89 16.24
CA LEU A 40 -3.06 -25.21 15.86
C LEU A 40 -3.29 -23.92 16.65
N ASP A 41 -2.51 -23.68 17.69
CA ASP A 41 -2.50 -22.43 18.43
C ASP A 41 -1.45 -21.47 17.83
N PRO A 42 -1.80 -20.27 17.38
CA PRO A 42 -0.82 -19.30 16.89
C PRO A 42 0.24 -18.93 17.93
N GLU A 43 -0.08 -18.96 19.23
CA GLU A 43 0.87 -18.66 20.31
C GLU A 43 2.05 -19.65 20.34
N PHE A 44 1.84 -20.89 19.91
CA PHE A 44 2.88 -21.92 19.81
C PHE A 44 4.09 -21.46 18.96
N TRP A 45 3.86 -20.69 17.92
CA TRP A 45 4.89 -20.20 17.00
C TRP A 45 5.59 -18.94 17.52
N LEU A 46 5.02 -18.30 18.53
CA LEU A 46 5.54 -17.06 19.11
C LEU A 46 6.42 -17.29 20.33
N GLU A 47 6.46 -18.53 20.87
CA GLU A 47 7.24 -18.86 22.09
C GLU A 47 8.74 -18.55 21.97
N ASP A 48 9.32 -18.72 20.77
CA ASP A 48 10.76 -18.52 20.53
C ASP A 48 11.05 -17.22 19.76
N VAL A 49 10.04 -16.34 19.59
CA VAL A 49 10.20 -15.05 18.92
C VAL A 49 10.51 -13.95 19.93
N ASP A 50 11.65 -13.30 19.77
CA ASP A 50 12.00 -12.14 20.59
C ASP A 50 11.09 -10.94 20.25
N GLU A 51 10.46 -10.31 21.25
CA GLU A 51 9.60 -9.13 21.12
C GLU A 51 8.52 -9.25 20.01
N PRO A 52 7.66 -10.32 20.03
CA PRO A 52 6.71 -10.58 18.93
C PRO A 52 5.67 -9.45 18.73
N GLU A 53 5.44 -8.62 19.75
CA GLU A 53 4.56 -7.44 19.73
C GLU A 53 5.24 -6.17 19.21
N LYS A 54 6.53 -6.22 18.90
CA LYS A 54 7.26 -5.06 18.35
C LYS A 54 6.72 -4.67 16.98
N VAL A 55 6.46 -3.36 16.80
CA VAL A 55 6.05 -2.81 15.51
C VAL A 55 7.19 -2.92 14.51
N LEU A 56 6.95 -3.57 13.39
CA LEU A 56 7.91 -3.87 12.32
C LEU A 56 7.97 -2.78 11.25
N ALA A 57 6.85 -2.08 11.03
CA ALA A 57 6.75 -0.93 10.14
C ALA A 57 5.63 0.01 10.62
N GLU A 58 5.89 1.30 10.63
CA GLU A 58 4.92 2.33 10.96
C GLU A 58 3.96 2.61 9.79
N PRO A 59 2.80 3.23 10.01
CA PRO A 59 1.86 3.57 8.93
C PRO A 59 2.49 4.37 7.78
N THR A 60 3.47 5.22 8.06
CA THR A 60 4.25 5.97 7.06
C THR A 60 5.10 5.05 6.19
N ASP A 61 5.72 4.03 6.79
CA ASP A 61 6.52 3.04 6.07
C ASP A 61 5.63 2.18 5.18
N ILE A 62 4.46 1.77 5.69
CA ILE A 62 3.47 1.00 4.93
C ILE A 62 3.00 1.78 3.69
N ARG A 63 2.71 3.09 3.83
CA ARG A 63 2.34 3.93 2.68
C ARG A 63 3.47 4.02 1.65
N ARG A 64 4.73 4.20 2.11
CA ARG A 64 5.90 4.22 1.23
C ARG A 64 6.08 2.91 0.48
N LEU A 65 5.93 1.76 1.16
CA LEU A 65 5.96 0.43 0.55
C LEU A 65 4.86 0.25 -0.49
N ASN A 66 3.61 0.58 -0.15
CA ASN A 66 2.48 0.52 -1.10
C ASN A 66 2.78 1.33 -2.36
N ARG A 67 3.38 2.50 -2.20
CA ARG A 67 3.78 3.34 -3.32
C ARG A 67 4.91 2.70 -4.14
N SER A 68 5.94 2.14 -3.50
CA SER A 68 7.03 1.46 -4.21
C SER A 68 6.50 0.29 -5.04
N PHE A 69 5.53 -0.47 -4.54
CA PHE A 69 4.91 -1.57 -5.28
C PHE A 69 4.12 -1.09 -6.51
N VAL A 70 3.39 0.02 -6.37
CA VAL A 70 2.63 0.61 -7.50
C VAL A 70 3.55 1.20 -8.56
N THR A 71 4.69 1.76 -8.18
CA THR A 71 5.65 2.36 -9.13
C THR A 71 6.58 1.34 -9.79
N ALA A 72 6.82 0.19 -9.13
CA ALA A 72 7.59 -0.91 -9.71
C ALA A 72 6.79 -1.63 -10.80
N LYS A 73 7.24 -1.53 -12.05
CA LYS A 73 6.54 -2.15 -13.20
C LYS A 73 6.39 -3.66 -13.07
N GLU A 74 7.35 -4.30 -12.43
CA GLU A 74 7.40 -5.74 -12.19
C GLU A 74 6.28 -6.21 -11.27
N CYS A 75 5.79 -5.35 -10.40
CA CYS A 75 4.67 -5.62 -9.50
C CYS A 75 3.30 -5.58 -10.22
N ASN A 76 3.24 -4.98 -11.41
CA ASN A 76 2.06 -4.90 -12.27
C ASN A 76 0.80 -4.39 -11.53
N MET A 77 0.96 -3.37 -10.71
CA MET A 77 -0.12 -2.71 -9.97
C MET A 77 -0.57 -1.43 -10.67
N ASN A 78 -1.80 -1.02 -10.41
CA ASN A 78 -2.38 0.20 -10.93
C ASN A 78 -2.38 1.30 -9.87
N ASP A 79 -1.88 2.47 -10.20
CA ASP A 79 -1.93 3.63 -9.32
C ASP A 79 -3.29 4.32 -9.40
N LEU A 80 -4.28 3.80 -8.71
CA LEU A 80 -5.63 4.34 -8.76
C LEU A 80 -5.70 5.77 -8.22
N TYR A 81 -4.88 6.13 -7.25
CA TYR A 81 -4.86 7.46 -6.67
C TYR A 81 -4.34 8.51 -7.65
N TYR A 82 -3.27 8.17 -8.39
CA TYR A 82 -2.61 9.07 -9.35
C TYR A 82 -3.08 8.87 -10.80
N GLU A 83 -3.76 7.77 -11.13
CA GLU A 83 -4.38 7.54 -12.45
C GLU A 83 -5.47 8.54 -12.86
N THR A 84 -5.59 9.61 -12.15
CA THR A 84 -6.64 10.62 -12.29
C THR A 84 -6.36 11.67 -13.36
N LEU A 85 -5.31 11.50 -14.13
CA LEU A 85 -5.20 12.22 -15.38
C LEU A 85 -6.30 11.74 -16.32
N PRO A 86 -6.94 12.64 -17.08
CA PRO A 86 -7.87 12.20 -18.09
C PRO A 86 -7.17 11.11 -18.87
N PHE A 87 -7.81 9.96 -18.98
CA PHE A 87 -7.38 8.89 -19.83
C PHE A 87 -7.16 9.54 -21.21
N ASP A 88 -5.91 9.64 -21.61
CA ASP A 88 -5.62 9.88 -23.01
C ASP A 88 -6.17 8.64 -23.71
N GLY A 89 -7.40 8.78 -24.24
CA GLY A 89 -8.09 7.76 -25.00
C GLY A 89 -7.39 7.47 -26.31
N SER A 90 -6.04 7.48 -26.27
CA SER A 90 -5.24 7.06 -27.39
C SER A 90 -5.71 5.66 -27.76
N LYS A 91 -6.01 5.46 -29.01
CA LYS A 91 -6.31 4.14 -29.62
C LYS A 91 -5.33 3.07 -29.19
N GLU A 92 -4.15 3.45 -28.74
CA GLU A 92 -3.07 2.59 -28.30
C GLU A 92 -3.41 1.82 -27.00
N ASN A 93 -4.09 2.43 -26.03
CA ASN A 93 -4.42 1.74 -24.78
C ASN A 93 -5.64 0.80 -24.91
N LEU A 94 -6.67 1.21 -25.67
CA LEU A 94 -7.78 0.31 -26.01
C LEU A 94 -7.30 -0.83 -26.93
N ASN A 95 -6.39 -0.54 -27.87
CA ASN A 95 -5.81 -1.55 -28.76
C ASN A 95 -4.88 -2.51 -28.00
N ARG A 96 -4.11 -2.02 -27.02
CA ARG A 96 -3.28 -2.86 -26.15
C ARG A 96 -4.16 -3.79 -25.31
N PHE A 97 -5.28 -3.29 -24.81
CA PHE A 97 -6.27 -4.09 -24.07
C PHE A 97 -6.98 -5.12 -25.00
N ARG A 98 -7.37 -4.71 -26.20
CA ARG A 98 -7.93 -5.58 -27.23
C ARG A 98 -6.90 -6.62 -27.71
N SER A 99 -5.63 -6.25 -27.85
CA SER A 99 -4.55 -7.19 -28.16
C SER A 99 -4.37 -8.22 -27.06
N ALA A 100 -4.31 -7.80 -25.79
CA ALA A 100 -4.20 -8.72 -24.66
C ALA A 100 -5.39 -9.70 -24.58
N MET A 101 -6.61 -9.25 -24.90
CA MET A 101 -7.79 -10.12 -24.96
C MET A 101 -7.79 -11.03 -26.19
N THR A 102 -7.26 -10.57 -27.35
CA THR A 102 -7.09 -11.41 -28.54
C THR A 102 -6.03 -12.50 -28.28
N ASP A 103 -4.95 -12.14 -27.57
CA ASP A 103 -3.92 -13.10 -27.16
C ASP A 103 -4.48 -14.15 -26.17
N LEU A 104 -5.39 -13.73 -25.29
CA LEU A 104 -6.09 -14.65 -24.38
C LEU A 104 -7.07 -15.55 -25.13
N ALA A 105 -7.74 -15.02 -26.17
CA ALA A 105 -8.59 -15.83 -27.04
C ALA A 105 -7.77 -16.89 -27.81
N THR A 106 -6.51 -16.57 -28.16
CA THR A 106 -5.56 -17.52 -28.75
C THR A 106 -5.10 -18.55 -27.71
N TYR A 107 -4.98 -18.16 -26.43
CA TYR A 107 -4.71 -19.07 -25.32
C TYR A 107 -5.82 -20.11 -25.10
N LEU A 108 -7.08 -19.77 -25.41
CA LEU A 108 -8.21 -20.68 -25.39
C LEU A 108 -8.28 -21.61 -26.63
N ASP A 109 -7.28 -21.59 -27.51
CA ASP A 109 -7.18 -22.46 -28.70
C ASP A 109 -6.68 -23.87 -28.30
N GLY A 110 -7.35 -24.48 -27.35
CA GLY A 110 -7.11 -25.82 -26.81
C GLY A 110 -8.41 -26.51 -26.44
N ALA A 111 -8.32 -27.71 -25.89
CA ALA A 111 -9.49 -28.41 -25.33
C ALA A 111 -9.79 -27.80 -23.95
N HIS A 112 -10.64 -26.78 -23.91
CA HIS A 112 -11.21 -26.23 -22.69
C HIS A 112 -12.67 -26.64 -22.55
N TYR A 113 -13.17 -26.62 -21.33
CA TYR A 113 -14.50 -27.10 -20.97
C TYR A 113 -15.29 -26.05 -20.22
N ASP A 114 -16.59 -25.97 -20.49
CA ASP A 114 -17.51 -25.15 -19.70
C ASP A 114 -17.93 -25.89 -18.39
N ASP A 115 -18.71 -25.20 -17.56
CA ASP A 115 -19.26 -25.73 -16.30
C ASP A 115 -20.14 -26.97 -16.47
N GLN A 116 -20.62 -27.27 -17.71
CA GLN A 116 -21.41 -28.43 -18.08
C GLN A 116 -20.59 -29.52 -18.78
N THR A 117 -19.24 -29.40 -18.76
CA THR A 117 -18.33 -30.35 -19.42
C THR A 117 -18.36 -30.38 -20.96
N ASN A 118 -19.01 -29.38 -21.58
CA ASN A 118 -18.94 -29.23 -23.03
C ASN A 118 -17.61 -28.61 -23.44
N VAL A 119 -17.07 -29.02 -24.58
CA VAL A 119 -15.89 -28.38 -25.14
C VAL A 119 -16.22 -26.93 -25.55
N VAL A 120 -15.43 -26.00 -25.07
CA VAL A 120 -15.54 -24.56 -25.44
C VAL A 120 -15.27 -24.43 -26.92
N SER A 121 -16.27 -23.98 -27.67
CA SER A 121 -16.21 -23.89 -29.15
C SER A 121 -15.78 -22.50 -29.62
N GLY A 122 -15.27 -22.44 -30.86
CA GLY A 122 -14.96 -21.15 -31.53
C GLY A 122 -16.14 -20.16 -31.56
N PRO A 123 -17.38 -20.58 -31.87
CA PRO A 123 -18.57 -19.73 -31.78
C PRO A 123 -18.80 -19.15 -30.39
N TYR A 124 -18.57 -19.93 -29.32
CA TYR A 124 -18.68 -19.45 -27.94
C TYR A 124 -17.65 -18.36 -27.60
N VAL A 125 -16.38 -18.55 -27.97
CA VAL A 125 -15.33 -17.56 -27.81
C VAL A 125 -15.64 -16.29 -28.60
N LEU A 126 -16.16 -16.42 -29.82
CA LEU A 126 -16.57 -15.29 -30.65
C LEU A 126 -17.74 -14.49 -30.03
N ASP A 127 -18.66 -15.13 -29.32
CA ASP A 127 -19.76 -14.43 -28.65
C ASP A 127 -19.24 -13.64 -27.44
N ILE A 128 -18.29 -14.17 -26.68
CA ILE A 128 -17.61 -13.43 -25.61
C ILE A 128 -16.86 -12.23 -26.19
N LEU A 129 -16.11 -12.41 -27.29
CA LEU A 129 -15.35 -11.34 -27.93
C LEU A 129 -16.25 -10.23 -28.49
N LYS A 130 -17.44 -10.55 -29.01
CA LYS A 130 -18.43 -9.54 -29.42
C LYS A 130 -18.91 -8.70 -28.24
N ASN A 131 -19.02 -9.30 -27.05
CA ASN A 131 -19.44 -8.58 -25.84
C ASN A 131 -18.37 -7.61 -25.32
N VAL A 132 -17.11 -7.79 -25.69
CA VAL A 132 -16.00 -6.88 -25.37
C VAL A 132 -16.13 -5.55 -26.12
N GLU A 133 -16.73 -5.52 -27.31
CA GLU A 133 -16.86 -4.34 -28.15
C GLU A 133 -18.11 -3.54 -27.77
N ASP A 134 -17.95 -2.46 -27.00
CA ASP A 134 -19.01 -1.46 -26.85
C ASP A 134 -19.19 -0.72 -28.19
N PRO A 135 -20.31 -0.90 -28.90
CA PRO A 135 -20.56 -0.22 -30.17
C PRO A 135 -20.71 1.31 -30.02
N ASP A 136 -20.97 1.79 -28.81
CA ASP A 136 -21.14 3.20 -28.47
C ASP A 136 -19.82 3.83 -27.94
N ALA A 137 -18.73 3.04 -27.85
CA ALA A 137 -17.44 3.53 -27.37
C ALA A 137 -16.90 4.66 -28.25
N LYS A 138 -16.96 5.88 -27.72
CA LYS A 138 -16.33 7.06 -28.35
C LYS A 138 -14.83 7.02 -28.08
N GLU A 139 -14.04 7.44 -29.04
CA GLU A 139 -12.56 7.46 -29.00
C GLU A 139 -11.98 8.26 -27.80
N ASN A 140 -12.79 9.04 -27.07
CA ASN A 140 -12.40 9.90 -25.95
C ASN A 140 -13.44 9.84 -24.82
N GLN A 141 -13.68 8.67 -24.22
CA GLN A 141 -14.49 8.62 -23.00
C GLN A 141 -13.63 9.00 -21.80
N ALA A 142 -14.14 9.92 -20.97
CA ALA A 142 -13.54 10.22 -19.68
C ALA A 142 -13.57 8.99 -18.78
N VAL A 143 -12.51 8.77 -18.00
CA VAL A 143 -12.49 7.75 -16.94
C VAL A 143 -13.64 8.01 -16.00
N ARG A 144 -14.41 6.97 -15.69
CA ARG A 144 -15.43 7.01 -14.65
C ARG A 144 -14.90 6.34 -13.40
N TYR A 145 -15.47 6.71 -12.29
CA TYR A 145 -15.06 6.26 -10.97
C TYR A 145 -16.15 5.39 -10.36
N GLY A 146 -15.76 4.29 -9.73
CA GLY A 146 -16.70 3.37 -9.11
C GLY A 146 -16.19 2.85 -7.77
N ILE A 147 -17.11 2.33 -6.98
CA ILE A 147 -16.85 1.62 -5.73
C ILE A 147 -17.53 0.27 -5.81
N CYS A 148 -16.81 -0.80 -5.42
CA CYS A 148 -17.42 -2.13 -5.31
C CYS A 148 -18.36 -2.16 -4.11
N VAL A 149 -19.62 -2.63 -4.31
CA VAL A 149 -20.67 -2.61 -3.27
C VAL A 149 -21.04 -3.98 -2.74
N ARG A 150 -20.52 -5.04 -3.34
CA ARG A 150 -20.59 -6.43 -2.85
C ARG A 150 -19.33 -7.19 -3.25
N PRO A 151 -18.96 -8.29 -2.58
CA PRO A 151 -17.84 -9.11 -3.04
C PRO A 151 -18.07 -9.53 -4.49
N SER A 152 -17.08 -9.30 -5.34
CA SER A 152 -17.18 -9.52 -6.78
C SER A 152 -15.90 -10.09 -7.35
N ASP A 153 -15.97 -10.54 -8.59
CA ASP A 153 -14.88 -11.16 -9.33
C ASP A 153 -14.41 -10.27 -10.49
N VAL A 154 -13.10 -10.10 -10.59
CA VAL A 154 -12.46 -9.52 -11.78
C VAL A 154 -12.21 -10.64 -12.77
N ARG A 155 -12.76 -10.53 -13.95
CA ARG A 155 -12.68 -11.54 -14.98
C ARG A 155 -11.93 -11.04 -16.22
N ALA A 156 -11.25 -11.95 -16.90
CA ALA A 156 -10.53 -11.64 -18.14
C ALA A 156 -11.48 -11.23 -19.27
N PHE A 157 -12.71 -11.76 -19.25
CA PHE A 157 -13.75 -11.47 -20.24
C PHE A 157 -15.09 -11.13 -19.55
N PRO A 158 -15.97 -10.36 -20.21
CA PRO A 158 -17.30 -10.03 -19.70
C PRO A 158 -18.25 -11.25 -19.79
N THR A 159 -18.02 -12.24 -18.95
CA THR A 159 -18.79 -13.48 -18.86
C THR A 159 -18.72 -14.09 -17.46
N GLU A 160 -19.82 -14.67 -16.99
CA GLU A 160 -19.86 -15.45 -15.75
C GLU A 160 -19.52 -16.94 -15.95
N ARG A 161 -19.42 -17.37 -17.22
CA ARG A 161 -19.19 -18.78 -17.53
C ARG A 161 -17.76 -19.18 -17.16
N ILE A 162 -17.66 -20.38 -16.57
CA ILE A 162 -16.39 -21.01 -16.23
C ILE A 162 -15.75 -21.59 -17.50
N ILE A 163 -14.45 -21.40 -17.65
CA ILE A 163 -13.64 -22.02 -18.70
C ILE A 163 -12.49 -22.77 -18.02
N ALA A 164 -12.60 -24.11 -17.94
CA ALA A 164 -11.67 -24.97 -17.25
C ALA A 164 -10.81 -25.82 -18.23
N ASP A 165 -9.62 -26.23 -17.78
CA ASP A 165 -8.73 -27.12 -18.55
C ASP A 165 -9.21 -28.58 -18.49
N ASP A 166 -9.75 -29.01 -17.36
CA ASP A 166 -10.24 -30.37 -17.16
C ASP A 166 -11.77 -30.38 -17.11
N PRO A 167 -12.43 -31.34 -17.77
CA PRO A 167 -13.90 -31.46 -17.75
C PRO A 167 -14.40 -31.72 -16.32
N GLY A 168 -15.28 -30.87 -15.83
CA GLY A 168 -15.86 -30.95 -14.48
C GLY A 168 -14.98 -30.43 -13.35
N ASP A 169 -13.81 -29.82 -13.61
CA ASP A 169 -13.04 -29.12 -12.62
C ASP A 169 -13.40 -27.62 -12.56
N ASN A 170 -14.61 -27.35 -12.11
CA ASN A 170 -15.15 -26.00 -12.03
C ASN A 170 -14.52 -25.13 -10.94
N ASP A 171 -13.55 -25.67 -10.18
CA ASP A 171 -12.81 -24.91 -9.16
C ASP A 171 -11.57 -24.20 -9.73
N PHE A 172 -11.28 -24.37 -11.05
CA PHE A 172 -10.19 -23.71 -11.77
C PHE A 172 -10.69 -23.05 -13.04
N ASP A 173 -11.12 -21.80 -12.93
CA ASP A 173 -11.62 -21.01 -14.05
C ASP A 173 -10.51 -20.13 -14.64
N ASN A 174 -10.11 -20.41 -15.88
CA ASN A 174 -9.04 -19.68 -16.59
C ASN A 174 -9.36 -18.21 -16.85
N VAL A 175 -10.62 -17.80 -16.75
CA VAL A 175 -11.01 -16.40 -16.92
C VAL A 175 -11.16 -15.65 -15.61
N GLN A 176 -10.95 -16.31 -14.46
CA GLN A 176 -10.95 -15.69 -13.15
C GLN A 176 -9.60 -15.07 -12.83
N LEU A 177 -9.55 -13.75 -12.52
CA LEU A 177 -8.31 -13.02 -12.29
C LEU A 177 -8.10 -12.67 -10.80
N ALA A 178 -9.09 -12.08 -10.15
CA ALA A 178 -8.97 -11.60 -8.77
C ALA A 178 -10.33 -11.39 -8.11
N PRO A 179 -10.42 -11.49 -6.77
CA PRO A 179 -11.57 -11.00 -6.03
C PRO A 179 -11.49 -9.48 -5.84
N VAL A 180 -12.64 -8.83 -5.67
CA VAL A 180 -12.78 -7.43 -5.25
C VAL A 180 -13.67 -7.36 -4.03
N ARG A 181 -13.27 -6.60 -3.01
CA ARG A 181 -14.00 -6.45 -1.75
C ARG A 181 -14.96 -5.28 -1.79
N VAL A 182 -15.93 -5.31 -0.90
CA VAL A 182 -16.80 -4.15 -0.63
C VAL A 182 -15.93 -2.94 -0.24
N GLY A 183 -16.23 -1.79 -0.84
CA GLY A 183 -15.51 -0.53 -0.59
C GLY A 183 -14.24 -0.34 -1.42
N GLU A 184 -13.77 -1.35 -2.16
CA GLU A 184 -12.59 -1.17 -3.02
C GLU A 184 -12.87 -0.21 -4.17
N PRO A 185 -11.95 0.74 -4.42
CA PRO A 185 -12.07 1.72 -5.49
C PRO A 185 -11.77 1.11 -6.86
N LEU A 186 -12.45 1.63 -7.87
CA LEU A 186 -12.33 1.20 -9.25
C LEU A 186 -12.24 2.41 -10.19
N THR A 187 -11.42 2.33 -11.23
CA THR A 187 -11.53 3.21 -12.38
C THR A 187 -12.10 2.43 -13.56
N ILE A 188 -13.15 2.97 -14.19
CA ILE A 188 -13.90 2.30 -15.25
C ILE A 188 -13.44 2.85 -16.59
N ARG A 189 -12.98 1.95 -17.47
CA ARG A 189 -12.38 2.25 -18.78
C ARG A 189 -13.31 2.00 -19.95
N ALA A 190 -14.17 0.99 -19.84
CA ALA A 190 -15.13 0.62 -20.87
C ALA A 190 -16.37 -0.05 -20.25
N VAL A 191 -17.37 -0.25 -21.08
CA VAL A 191 -18.61 -0.99 -20.79
C VAL A 191 -18.74 -2.10 -21.81
N SER A 192 -19.18 -3.28 -21.43
CA SER A 192 -19.48 -4.37 -22.36
C SER A 192 -20.65 -4.01 -23.30
N ALA A 193 -20.72 -4.64 -24.45
CA ALA A 193 -21.77 -4.40 -25.44
C ALA A 193 -23.19 -4.59 -24.88
N ASP A 194 -23.39 -5.58 -24.02
CA ASP A 194 -24.64 -5.85 -23.31
C ASP A 194 -24.88 -4.94 -22.10
N LYS A 195 -23.89 -4.12 -21.72
CA LYS A 195 -23.89 -3.21 -20.56
C LYS A 195 -23.94 -3.91 -19.18
N MET A 196 -23.71 -5.22 -19.14
CA MET A 196 -23.73 -6.01 -17.91
C MET A 196 -22.39 -5.99 -17.18
N TYR A 197 -21.30 -5.52 -17.82
CA TYR A 197 -19.96 -5.48 -17.24
C TYR A 197 -19.29 -4.13 -17.45
N TYR A 198 -18.45 -3.76 -16.48
CA TYR A 198 -17.50 -2.67 -16.58
C TYR A 198 -16.08 -3.22 -16.68
N LEU A 199 -15.30 -2.70 -17.65
CA LEU A 199 -13.86 -2.89 -17.68
C LEU A 199 -13.22 -1.95 -16.67
N CYS A 200 -12.65 -2.51 -15.62
CA CYS A 200 -12.14 -1.78 -14.47
C CYS A 200 -10.64 -2.00 -14.29
N HIS A 201 -9.97 -0.97 -13.79
CA HIS A 201 -8.72 -1.14 -13.04
C HIS A 201 -9.05 -1.19 -11.56
N THR A 202 -8.62 -2.24 -10.88
CA THR A 202 -8.42 -2.30 -9.45
C THR A 202 -6.96 -1.99 -9.16
N TYR A 203 -6.57 -1.82 -7.90
CA TYR A 203 -5.17 -1.53 -7.59
C TYR A 203 -4.20 -2.67 -8.01
N CYS A 204 -4.65 -3.91 -8.13
CA CYS A 204 -3.77 -5.06 -8.37
C CYS A 204 -3.99 -5.79 -9.70
N VAL A 205 -5.06 -5.48 -10.44
CA VAL A 205 -5.37 -6.15 -11.71
C VAL A 205 -6.39 -5.32 -12.51
N SER A 206 -6.40 -5.54 -13.82
CA SER A 206 -7.40 -4.96 -14.73
C SER A 206 -8.26 -6.07 -15.33
N GLY A 207 -9.57 -5.86 -15.40
CA GLY A 207 -10.50 -6.84 -15.96
C GLY A 207 -11.96 -6.42 -15.85
N TRP A 208 -12.85 -7.34 -16.20
CA TRP A 208 -14.28 -7.11 -16.25
C TRP A 208 -14.94 -7.47 -14.92
N ILE A 209 -15.80 -6.57 -14.43
CA ILE A 209 -16.55 -6.72 -13.19
C ILE A 209 -18.05 -6.56 -13.53
N PRO A 210 -18.97 -7.38 -12.99
CA PRO A 210 -20.41 -7.19 -13.17
C PRO A 210 -20.81 -5.76 -12.79
N ALA A 211 -21.55 -5.09 -13.68
CA ALA A 211 -21.94 -3.68 -13.48
C ALA A 211 -22.86 -3.48 -12.27
N GLU A 212 -23.60 -4.51 -11.89
CA GLU A 212 -24.48 -4.48 -10.71
C GLU A 212 -23.72 -4.45 -9.39
N ASP A 213 -22.46 -4.92 -9.37
CA ASP A 213 -21.59 -4.95 -8.20
C ASP A 213 -20.83 -3.63 -7.99
N VAL A 214 -20.99 -2.67 -8.91
CA VAL A 214 -20.26 -1.40 -8.92
C VAL A 214 -21.23 -0.23 -8.83
N ALA A 215 -21.05 0.64 -7.84
CA ALA A 215 -21.72 1.92 -7.77
C ALA A 215 -20.85 3.03 -8.39
N LEU A 216 -21.46 3.85 -9.29
CA LEU A 216 -20.75 4.92 -9.99
C LEU A 216 -20.69 6.18 -9.13
N CYS A 217 -19.52 6.76 -9.00
CA CYS A 217 -19.34 8.07 -8.39
C CYS A 217 -19.51 9.20 -9.44
N ARG A 218 -20.07 10.33 -9.01
CA ARG A 218 -20.31 11.48 -9.87
C ARG A 218 -19.04 12.09 -10.41
N ASP A 219 -18.02 12.14 -9.56
CA ASP A 219 -16.72 12.71 -9.87
C ASP A 219 -15.61 12.08 -9.00
N ARG A 220 -14.38 12.51 -9.22
CA ARG A 220 -13.22 12.05 -8.45
C ARG A 220 -13.30 12.42 -6.96
N ALA A 221 -13.84 13.60 -6.63
CA ALA A 221 -13.89 14.06 -5.24
C ALA A 221 -14.85 13.20 -4.40
N GLU A 222 -16.03 12.83 -4.96
CA GLU A 222 -16.93 11.87 -4.33
C GLU A 222 -16.27 10.50 -4.19
N TRP A 223 -15.57 10.06 -5.23
CA TRP A 223 -14.88 8.77 -5.24
C TRP A 223 -13.78 8.70 -4.17
N LEU A 224 -12.91 9.71 -4.04
CA LEU A 224 -11.91 9.76 -2.98
C LEU A 224 -12.54 9.73 -1.59
N LYS A 225 -13.62 10.49 -1.36
CA LYS A 225 -14.35 10.48 -0.08
C LYS A 225 -15.02 9.15 0.23
N ALA A 226 -15.18 8.28 -0.76
CA ALA A 226 -15.82 6.98 -0.59
C ALA A 226 -14.86 5.87 -0.12
N TRP A 227 -13.54 6.03 -0.30
CA TRP A 227 -12.58 4.97 0.03
C TRP A 227 -11.27 5.45 0.67
N TYR A 228 -10.84 6.69 0.41
CA TYR A 228 -9.59 7.21 0.94
C TYR A 228 -9.83 7.83 2.31
N PHE A 229 -9.53 7.08 3.36
CA PHE A 229 -9.81 7.46 4.73
C PHE A 229 -8.51 7.54 5.55
N PRO A 230 -8.41 8.46 6.54
CA PRO A 230 -7.38 8.41 7.56
C PRO A 230 -7.39 7.07 8.32
N HIS A 231 -6.22 6.60 8.73
CA HIS A 231 -6.06 5.30 9.39
C HIS A 231 -6.92 5.14 10.66
N ASP A 232 -7.11 6.23 11.42
CA ASP A 232 -7.91 6.28 12.64
C ASP A 232 -9.43 6.34 12.38
N LYS A 233 -9.87 6.53 11.13
CA LYS A 233 -11.30 6.65 10.74
C LYS A 233 -11.87 5.38 10.11
N VAL A 234 -11.12 4.30 10.10
CA VAL A 234 -11.55 3.04 9.47
C VAL A 234 -11.85 1.94 10.48
N MET A 235 -12.72 1.04 10.08
CA MET A 235 -12.94 -0.27 10.67
C MET A 235 -12.47 -1.31 9.66
N VAL A 236 -11.59 -2.21 10.07
CA VAL A 236 -11.02 -3.24 9.21
C VAL A 236 -11.56 -4.61 9.61
N VAL A 237 -12.05 -5.37 8.64
CA VAL A 237 -12.47 -6.77 8.87
C VAL A 237 -11.23 -7.64 9.00
N THR A 238 -11.01 -8.21 10.18
CA THR A 238 -9.87 -9.08 10.51
C THR A 238 -10.25 -10.56 10.56
N GLY A 239 -11.54 -10.88 10.68
CA GLY A 239 -12.04 -12.25 10.53
C GLY A 239 -11.99 -12.71 9.08
N SER A 240 -11.96 -14.02 8.84
CA SER A 240 -11.98 -14.56 7.47
C SER A 240 -13.16 -14.01 6.66
N LYS A 241 -14.35 -14.06 7.22
CA LYS A 241 -15.60 -13.54 6.66
C LYS A 241 -16.50 -13.08 7.80
N LEU A 242 -17.26 -12.02 7.57
CA LEU A 242 -18.42 -11.68 8.39
C LEU A 242 -19.61 -11.35 7.48
N THR A 243 -20.82 -11.55 7.98
CA THR A 243 -22.04 -11.22 7.26
C THR A 243 -22.84 -10.21 8.08
N LEU A 244 -23.23 -9.10 7.46
CA LEU A 244 -24.10 -8.14 8.11
C LEU A 244 -25.46 -8.79 8.41
N GLU A 245 -26.04 -8.40 9.55
CA GLU A 245 -27.35 -8.91 9.97
C GLU A 245 -28.42 -8.59 8.94
N GLU A 246 -29.39 -9.50 8.79
CA GLU A 246 -30.54 -9.24 7.94
C GLU A 246 -31.39 -8.07 8.45
N SER A 247 -31.86 -7.25 7.55
CA SER A 247 -32.62 -6.03 7.89
C SER A 247 -33.74 -5.79 6.88
N ASN A 248 -34.96 -5.65 7.40
CA ASN A 248 -36.12 -5.24 6.60
C ASN A 248 -36.12 -3.75 6.26
N THR A 249 -35.30 -2.95 6.95
CA THR A 249 -35.22 -1.49 6.75
C THR A 249 -34.08 -1.07 5.84
N SER A 250 -33.12 -1.97 5.59
CA SER A 250 -31.99 -1.78 4.69
C SER A 250 -31.73 -3.08 3.95
N PRO A 251 -32.63 -3.49 3.03
CA PRO A 251 -32.52 -4.76 2.32
C PRO A 251 -31.23 -4.85 1.47
N GLU A 252 -30.67 -3.73 1.03
CA GLU A 252 -29.41 -3.63 0.28
C GLU A 252 -28.19 -4.03 1.12
N LEU A 253 -28.28 -3.98 2.45
CA LEU A 253 -27.22 -4.42 3.39
C LEU A 253 -27.50 -5.80 3.99
N SER A 254 -28.72 -6.30 3.81
CA SER A 254 -29.18 -7.56 4.43
C SER A 254 -28.36 -8.74 3.94
N GLY A 255 -27.66 -9.42 4.85
CA GLY A 255 -26.82 -10.56 4.52
C GLY A 255 -25.56 -10.22 3.69
N LEU A 256 -25.18 -8.96 3.60
CA LEU A 256 -23.96 -8.55 2.87
C LEU A 256 -22.72 -9.18 3.52
N MET A 257 -21.99 -9.96 2.75
CA MET A 257 -20.72 -10.56 3.18
C MET A 257 -19.59 -9.54 3.06
N LEU A 258 -18.75 -9.48 4.09
CA LEU A 258 -17.50 -8.72 4.13
C LEU A 258 -16.36 -9.71 4.38
N THR A 259 -15.34 -9.68 3.54
CA THR A 259 -14.19 -10.60 3.63
C THR A 259 -13.01 -9.93 4.34
N MET A 260 -12.05 -10.72 4.81
CA MET A 260 -10.81 -10.23 5.44
C MET A 260 -10.16 -9.11 4.62
N GLY A 261 -9.72 -8.04 5.29
CA GLY A 261 -9.12 -6.88 4.66
C GLY A 261 -10.12 -5.88 4.07
N THR A 262 -11.45 -6.11 4.22
CA THR A 262 -12.45 -5.07 3.90
C THR A 262 -12.27 -3.88 4.84
N VAL A 263 -12.19 -2.67 4.26
CA VAL A 263 -12.02 -1.41 4.98
C VAL A 263 -13.29 -0.59 4.86
N LEU A 264 -13.92 -0.25 5.98
CA LEU A 264 -15.12 0.57 6.03
C LEU A 264 -14.86 1.83 6.84
N LYS A 265 -15.50 2.94 6.47
CA LYS A 265 -15.43 4.16 7.26
C LYS A 265 -16.23 4.02 8.55
N LYS A 266 -15.64 4.33 9.71
CA LYS A 266 -16.37 4.48 10.97
C LYS A 266 -17.38 5.61 10.86
N ALA A 267 -18.55 5.45 11.46
CA ALA A 267 -19.54 6.54 11.57
C ALA A 267 -19.26 7.34 12.85
N GLU A 268 -19.25 8.65 12.72
CA GLU A 268 -19.05 9.54 13.85
C GLU A 268 -20.37 9.69 14.65
N PRO A 269 -20.32 9.88 15.99
CA PRO A 269 -21.52 10.02 16.81
C PRO A 269 -22.51 11.10 16.38
N SER A 270 -22.02 12.12 15.66
CA SER A 270 -22.86 13.19 15.10
C SER A 270 -23.60 12.79 13.82
N GLU A 271 -23.25 11.66 13.18
CA GLU A 271 -23.80 11.20 11.91
C GLU A 271 -24.99 10.23 12.08
N TYR A 272 -25.30 9.80 13.31
CA TYR A 272 -26.39 8.86 13.59
C TYR A 272 -27.12 9.19 14.90
N GLY A 273 -28.34 8.68 15.06
CA GLY A 273 -29.12 8.80 16.30
C GLY A 273 -28.97 7.56 17.20
N ASP A 274 -29.94 7.35 18.09
CA ASP A 274 -29.92 6.24 19.05
C ASP A 274 -30.11 4.84 18.42
N MET A 275 -30.50 4.78 17.16
CA MET A 275 -30.78 3.54 16.44
C MET A 275 -30.29 3.61 14.99
N ILE A 276 -29.76 2.49 14.50
CA ILE A 276 -29.41 2.24 13.09
C ILE A 276 -30.14 0.95 12.67
N THR A 277 -30.79 0.96 11.51
CA THR A 277 -31.57 -0.20 10.98
C THR A 277 -32.55 -0.81 12.00
N ASN A 278 -33.26 0.05 12.75
CA ASN A 278 -34.16 -0.32 13.86
C ASN A 278 -33.50 -1.11 15.01
N ARG A 279 -32.17 -1.00 15.16
CA ARG A 279 -31.41 -1.63 16.25
C ARG A 279 -30.71 -0.55 17.09
N SER A 280 -30.58 -0.79 18.38
CA SER A 280 -29.78 0.05 19.27
C SER A 280 -28.27 -0.10 18.96
N LEU A 281 -27.52 0.92 19.36
CA LEU A 281 -26.06 0.94 19.16
C LEU A 281 -25.31 0.02 20.15
N TYR A 282 -25.96 -0.46 21.22
CA TYR A 282 -25.29 -1.24 22.24
C TYR A 282 -24.64 -2.50 21.67
N TYR A 283 -23.36 -2.67 21.98
CA TYR A 283 -22.52 -3.82 21.57
C TYR A 283 -22.34 -3.93 20.05
N ASN A 284 -22.39 -2.79 19.34
CA ASN A 284 -22.21 -2.73 17.89
C ASN A 284 -21.31 -1.55 17.51
N TYR A 285 -20.58 -1.71 16.41
CA TYR A 285 -19.77 -0.69 15.76
C TYR A 285 -20.55 -0.07 14.62
N PRO A 286 -20.89 1.23 14.67
CA PRO A 286 -21.52 1.95 13.56
C PRO A 286 -20.50 2.20 12.45
N VAL A 287 -20.85 1.79 11.22
CA VAL A 287 -20.00 1.97 10.04
C VAL A 287 -20.80 2.47 8.84
N TRP A 288 -20.13 3.13 7.91
CA TRP A 288 -20.66 3.46 6.59
C TRP A 288 -20.31 2.37 5.60
N VAL A 289 -21.32 1.83 4.92
CA VAL A 289 -21.18 0.81 3.88
C VAL A 289 -21.59 1.42 2.54
N PRO A 290 -20.78 1.28 1.47
CA PRO A 290 -21.16 1.71 0.14
C PRO A 290 -22.29 0.87 -0.40
N VAL A 291 -23.25 1.51 -1.09
CA VAL A 291 -24.38 0.87 -1.76
C VAL A 291 -24.60 1.49 -3.14
N ARG A 292 -25.26 0.73 -4.01
CA ARG A 292 -25.66 1.17 -5.33
C ARG A 292 -27.16 1.48 -5.33
N ASN A 293 -27.53 2.70 -5.71
CA ASN A 293 -28.94 3.08 -5.81
C ASN A 293 -29.57 2.58 -7.14
N GLU A 294 -30.87 2.86 -7.32
CA GLU A 294 -31.62 2.40 -8.51
C GLU A 294 -31.07 2.96 -9.83
N GLU A 295 -30.47 4.15 -9.80
CA GLU A 295 -29.80 4.77 -10.96
C GLU A 295 -28.37 4.23 -11.19
N GLY A 296 -27.87 3.34 -10.34
CA GLY A 296 -26.53 2.78 -10.43
C GLY A 296 -25.44 3.65 -9.79
N MET A 297 -25.84 4.70 -9.06
CA MET A 297 -24.92 5.65 -8.44
C MET A 297 -24.54 5.26 -7.02
N TYR A 298 -23.38 5.74 -6.59
CA TYR A 298 -22.87 5.57 -5.24
C TYR A 298 -23.74 6.30 -4.22
N GLU A 299 -24.10 5.58 -3.20
CA GLU A 299 -24.60 6.08 -1.93
C GLU A 299 -23.92 5.33 -0.78
N LYS A 300 -24.10 5.82 0.44
CA LYS A 300 -23.62 5.12 1.64
C LYS A 300 -24.79 4.90 2.60
N ARG A 301 -24.77 3.78 3.30
CA ARG A 301 -25.76 3.44 4.35
C ARG A 301 -25.05 3.14 5.65
N LEU A 302 -25.68 3.55 6.74
CA LEU A 302 -25.24 3.16 8.08
C LEU A 302 -25.57 1.68 8.33
N ALA A 303 -24.60 0.97 8.82
CA ALA A 303 -24.71 -0.43 9.27
C ALA A 303 -24.15 -0.60 10.68
N LEU A 304 -24.51 -1.71 11.32
CA LEU A 304 -23.99 -2.12 12.61
C LEU A 304 -23.20 -3.42 12.44
N ILE A 305 -21.96 -3.42 12.90
CA ILE A 305 -21.16 -4.64 13.05
C ILE A 305 -21.19 -5.03 14.52
N SER A 306 -21.65 -6.23 14.81
CA SER A 306 -21.74 -6.73 16.19
C SER A 306 -20.37 -6.95 16.81
N LEU A 307 -20.22 -6.66 18.10
CA LEU A 307 -18.97 -6.80 18.87
C LEU A 307 -18.35 -8.22 18.82
N HIS A 308 -19.13 -9.26 18.52
CA HIS A 308 -18.61 -10.62 18.41
C HIS A 308 -17.86 -10.91 17.10
N HIS A 309 -17.97 -10.03 16.11
CA HIS A 309 -17.22 -10.18 14.87
C HIS A 309 -15.77 -9.75 15.02
N ASP A 310 -14.87 -10.42 14.33
CA ASP A 310 -13.46 -10.08 14.27
C ASP A 310 -13.25 -8.87 13.36
N VAL A 311 -13.19 -7.70 13.97
CA VAL A 311 -12.87 -6.41 13.32
C VAL A 311 -11.87 -5.64 14.17
N SER A 312 -11.12 -4.74 13.54
CA SER A 312 -10.17 -3.84 14.21
C SER A 312 -10.60 -2.39 14.03
N ASP A 313 -10.44 -1.61 15.09
CA ASP A 313 -10.56 -0.14 15.07
C ASP A 313 -9.25 0.44 14.52
N GLY A 314 -9.24 0.76 13.22
CA GLY A 314 -8.04 1.03 12.45
C GLY A 314 -7.38 -0.23 11.89
N PHE A 315 -6.30 -0.05 11.12
CA PHE A 315 -5.45 -1.16 10.73
C PHE A 315 -4.73 -1.75 11.95
N LEU A 316 -4.53 -3.06 11.94
CA LEU A 316 -3.74 -3.71 12.99
C LEU A 316 -2.30 -3.19 12.98
N PRO A 317 -1.65 -3.01 14.15
CA PRO A 317 -0.20 -2.81 14.20
C PRO A 317 0.50 -3.98 13.50
N LEU A 318 1.44 -3.67 12.62
CA LEU A 318 2.20 -4.69 11.90
C LEU A 318 3.29 -5.23 12.82
N THR A 319 3.01 -6.34 13.49
CA THR A 319 3.89 -7.06 14.42
C THR A 319 3.93 -8.53 14.03
N THR A 320 4.99 -9.26 14.40
CA THR A 320 5.07 -10.70 14.16
C THR A 320 3.89 -11.45 14.80
N GLU A 321 3.52 -11.06 16.01
CA GLU A 321 2.36 -11.61 16.74
C GLU A 321 1.07 -11.47 15.91
N ASN A 322 0.78 -10.26 15.45
CA ASN A 322 -0.44 -10.00 14.69
C ASN A 322 -0.43 -10.69 13.31
N ILE A 323 0.72 -10.77 12.63
CA ILE A 323 0.84 -11.49 11.35
C ILE A 323 0.48 -12.97 11.54
N VAL A 324 1.07 -13.64 12.53
CA VAL A 324 0.80 -15.05 12.81
C VAL A 324 -0.66 -15.25 13.20
N LYS A 325 -1.19 -14.46 14.12
CA LYS A 325 -2.61 -14.53 14.55
C LYS A 325 -3.56 -14.30 13.38
N GLN A 326 -3.23 -13.36 12.50
CA GLN A 326 -4.06 -13.04 11.34
C GLN A 326 -4.04 -14.15 10.28
N ALA A 327 -2.88 -14.78 10.06
CA ALA A 327 -2.75 -15.93 9.18
C ALA A 327 -3.66 -17.10 9.61
N TYR A 328 -3.78 -17.34 10.91
CA TYR A 328 -4.62 -18.39 11.49
C TYR A 328 -6.13 -18.17 11.34
N ARG A 329 -6.58 -16.92 11.15
CA ARG A 329 -8.01 -16.61 10.97
C ARG A 329 -8.65 -17.29 9.76
N LYS A 330 -7.83 -17.75 8.81
CA LYS A 330 -8.28 -18.46 7.62
C LYS A 330 -7.94 -19.96 7.63
N LEU A 331 -7.32 -20.48 8.69
CA LEU A 331 -6.95 -21.90 8.76
C LEU A 331 -8.19 -22.80 8.60
N GLY A 332 -8.17 -23.68 7.60
CA GLY A 332 -9.30 -24.54 7.23
C GLY A 332 -10.28 -23.94 6.22
N ASP A 333 -10.15 -22.66 5.85
CA ASP A 333 -10.94 -22.06 4.77
C ASP A 333 -10.72 -22.81 3.45
N ALA A 334 -11.75 -22.81 2.58
CA ALA A 334 -11.64 -23.37 1.25
C ALA A 334 -10.62 -22.60 0.38
N TYR A 335 -9.97 -23.29 -0.54
CA TYR A 335 -9.18 -22.70 -1.61
C TYR A 335 -10.10 -22.25 -2.75
N GLY A 336 -9.90 -21.03 -3.27
CA GLY A 336 -10.59 -20.51 -4.44
C GLY A 336 -9.60 -19.96 -5.47
N TRP A 337 -9.48 -20.65 -6.62
CA TRP A 337 -8.64 -20.17 -7.72
C TRP A 337 -9.04 -18.76 -8.13
N GLY A 338 -8.07 -17.85 -8.23
CA GLY A 338 -8.35 -16.46 -8.59
C GLY A 338 -9.21 -15.69 -7.58
N GLY A 339 -9.48 -16.24 -6.40
CA GLY A 339 -10.40 -15.66 -5.41
C GLY A 339 -11.86 -16.10 -5.57
N MET A 340 -12.15 -17.04 -6.44
CA MET A 340 -13.50 -17.61 -6.65
C MET A 340 -14.17 -17.99 -5.33
N LEU A 341 -15.49 -17.92 -5.29
CA LEU A 341 -16.31 -18.34 -4.15
C LEU A 341 -15.99 -17.57 -2.85
N ASN A 342 -15.43 -16.36 -2.97
CA ASN A 342 -14.92 -15.59 -1.84
C ASN A 342 -13.93 -16.37 -0.97
N ALA A 343 -13.12 -17.23 -1.58
CA ALA A 343 -12.10 -18.05 -0.97
C ALA A 343 -10.72 -17.70 -1.55
N PRO A 344 -9.64 -17.70 -0.77
CA PRO A 344 -8.34 -17.28 -1.26
C PRO A 344 -7.63 -18.39 -2.05
N ASP A 345 -6.90 -18.01 -3.13
CA ASP A 345 -5.76 -18.79 -3.63
C ASP A 345 -4.49 -18.49 -2.78
N CYS A 346 -3.34 -19.06 -3.15
CA CYS A 346 -2.11 -18.88 -2.37
C CYS A 346 -1.72 -17.40 -2.20
N SER A 347 -1.73 -16.63 -3.28
CA SER A 347 -1.31 -15.23 -3.25
C SER A 347 -2.37 -14.30 -2.68
N SER A 348 -3.64 -14.54 -2.92
CA SER A 348 -4.69 -13.74 -2.28
C SER A 348 -4.81 -14.03 -0.79
N TYR A 349 -4.45 -15.23 -0.32
CA TYR A 349 -4.33 -15.53 1.10
C TYR A 349 -3.29 -14.62 1.79
N VAL A 350 -2.09 -14.54 1.23
CA VAL A 350 -1.03 -13.66 1.76
C VAL A 350 -1.46 -12.19 1.71
N ARG A 351 -2.07 -11.76 0.59
CA ARG A 351 -2.63 -10.41 0.46
C ARG A 351 -3.70 -10.09 1.50
N ASP A 352 -4.62 -11.02 1.76
CA ASP A 352 -5.69 -10.84 2.75
C ASP A 352 -5.11 -10.61 4.15
N VAL A 353 -4.10 -11.39 4.53
CA VAL A 353 -3.40 -11.25 5.81
C VAL A 353 -2.75 -9.88 5.92
N TYR A 354 -1.95 -9.49 4.94
CA TYR A 354 -1.20 -8.22 4.98
C TYR A 354 -2.09 -6.99 4.77
N LYS A 355 -3.24 -7.14 4.11
CA LYS A 355 -4.23 -6.07 3.98
C LYS A 355 -4.77 -5.58 5.33
N CYS A 356 -4.83 -6.45 6.33
CA CYS A 356 -5.27 -6.08 7.68
C CYS A 356 -4.32 -5.08 8.37
N PHE A 357 -3.10 -4.93 7.87
CA PHE A 357 -2.09 -3.97 8.31
C PHE A 357 -2.02 -2.73 7.40
N GLY A 358 -2.84 -2.67 6.35
CA GLY A 358 -2.81 -1.59 5.35
C GLY A 358 -1.80 -1.80 4.23
N LEU A 359 -1.16 -2.98 4.15
CA LEU A 359 -0.20 -3.29 3.09
C LEU A 359 -0.91 -3.89 1.87
N GLU A 360 -0.74 -3.25 0.70
CA GLU A 360 -1.38 -3.60 -0.56
C GLU A 360 -0.42 -4.40 -1.45
N LEU A 361 -0.43 -5.73 -1.31
CA LEU A 361 0.48 -6.59 -2.09
C LEU A 361 -0.01 -6.79 -3.54
N PRO A 362 0.92 -7.06 -4.49
CA PRO A 362 0.58 -7.43 -5.87
C PRO A 362 -0.29 -8.68 -5.97
N ARG A 363 -0.96 -8.86 -7.13
CA ARG A 363 -2.02 -9.89 -7.26
C ARG A 363 -1.52 -11.33 -7.16
N ASN A 364 -0.42 -11.67 -7.71
CA ASN A 364 0.01 -13.08 -7.84
C ASN A 364 1.44 -13.30 -7.37
N THR A 365 1.79 -14.58 -7.17
CA THR A 365 3.09 -15.02 -6.69
C THR A 365 4.27 -14.42 -7.47
N THR A 366 4.19 -14.33 -8.80
CA THR A 366 5.26 -13.77 -9.63
C THR A 366 5.46 -12.28 -9.36
N TRP A 367 4.38 -11.54 -9.23
CA TRP A 367 4.42 -10.09 -8.98
C TRP A 367 4.76 -9.78 -7.52
N GLN A 368 4.38 -10.65 -6.56
CA GLN A 368 4.80 -10.52 -5.17
C GLN A 368 6.30 -10.82 -5.00
N ALA A 369 6.84 -11.82 -5.69
CA ALA A 369 8.28 -12.08 -5.72
C ALA A 369 9.08 -10.91 -6.34
N ALA A 370 8.46 -10.09 -7.17
CA ALA A 370 9.08 -8.92 -7.79
C ALA A 370 9.03 -7.63 -6.92
N MET A 371 8.43 -7.67 -5.73
CA MET A 371 8.37 -6.50 -4.82
C MET A 371 9.78 -6.02 -4.46
N HIS A 372 9.94 -4.70 -4.32
CA HIS A 372 11.18 -4.05 -3.88
C HIS A 372 11.29 -4.09 -2.34
N VAL A 373 11.43 -5.30 -1.82
CA VAL A 373 11.56 -5.57 -0.38
C VAL A 373 12.79 -6.41 -0.10
N GLU A 374 13.17 -6.54 1.17
CA GLU A 374 14.24 -7.42 1.60
C GLU A 374 13.96 -8.86 1.16
N LYS A 375 14.87 -9.44 0.37
CA LYS A 375 14.73 -10.78 -0.21
C LYS A 375 16.01 -11.59 -0.05
N TYR A 376 15.86 -12.90 0.01
CA TYR A 376 16.94 -13.87 0.14
C TYR A 376 16.85 -14.91 -0.98
N ASP A 377 17.94 -15.06 -1.74
CA ASP A 377 18.04 -16.05 -2.82
C ASP A 377 18.30 -17.45 -2.23
N LEU A 378 17.31 -18.33 -2.40
CA LEU A 378 17.37 -19.73 -1.98
C LEU A 378 17.63 -20.68 -3.16
N SER A 379 17.74 -20.18 -4.38
CA SER A 379 17.74 -20.99 -5.60
C SER A 379 18.95 -21.92 -5.73
N ALA A 380 20.12 -21.46 -5.25
CA ALA A 380 21.37 -22.22 -5.28
C ALA A 380 21.66 -22.97 -3.98
N ALA A 381 20.90 -22.76 -2.92
CA ALA A 381 21.12 -23.34 -1.61
C ALA A 381 20.68 -24.82 -1.55
N THR A 382 21.43 -25.62 -0.85
CA THR A 382 21.04 -26.99 -0.52
C THR A 382 19.93 -27.03 0.52
N ASP A 383 19.24 -28.17 0.65
CA ASP A 383 18.20 -28.33 1.65
C ASP A 383 18.67 -28.09 3.09
N ASP A 384 19.93 -28.52 3.39
CA ASP A 384 20.51 -28.32 4.72
C ASP A 384 20.85 -26.85 4.98
N GLU A 385 21.40 -26.14 4.00
CA GLU A 385 21.63 -24.68 4.09
C GLU A 385 20.34 -23.88 4.25
N LYS A 386 19.27 -24.29 3.57
CA LYS A 386 17.93 -23.66 3.76
C LYS A 386 17.40 -23.90 5.18
N LYS A 387 17.57 -25.12 5.72
CA LYS A 387 17.15 -25.42 7.11
C LYS A 387 17.90 -24.56 8.11
N GLU A 388 19.21 -24.41 7.96
CA GLU A 388 20.03 -23.56 8.82
C GLU A 388 19.59 -22.10 8.73
N PHE A 389 19.33 -21.58 7.53
CA PHE A 389 18.81 -20.22 7.34
C PHE A 389 17.44 -20.01 7.99
N PHE A 390 16.55 -21.00 7.96
CA PHE A 390 15.21 -20.91 8.53
C PHE A 390 15.18 -20.93 10.07
N GLU A 391 16.28 -21.30 10.75
CA GLU A 391 16.38 -21.15 12.20
C GLU A 391 16.47 -19.67 12.62
N GLU A 392 16.91 -18.78 11.71
CA GLU A 392 17.07 -17.34 11.96
C GLU A 392 15.97 -16.50 11.28
N LEU A 393 15.01 -17.14 10.58
CA LEU A 393 14.01 -16.44 9.79
C LEU A 393 12.75 -16.13 10.62
N ASP A 394 12.29 -14.89 10.56
CA ASP A 394 11.09 -14.46 11.29
C ASP A 394 9.79 -15.04 10.72
N PRO A 395 8.83 -15.46 11.57
CA PRO A 395 7.48 -15.81 11.13
C PRO A 395 6.81 -14.66 10.39
N GLY A 396 5.99 -15.01 9.37
CA GLY A 396 5.35 -14.04 8.48
C GLY A 396 6.14 -13.77 7.20
N THR A 397 7.42 -14.14 7.12
CA THR A 397 8.17 -14.07 5.85
C THR A 397 7.48 -14.87 4.76
N ILE A 398 7.38 -14.32 3.55
CA ILE A 398 6.79 -14.99 2.38
C ILE A 398 7.86 -15.90 1.76
N LEU A 399 7.53 -17.16 1.58
CA LEU A 399 8.40 -18.14 0.87
C LEU A 399 7.81 -18.45 -0.49
N PHE A 400 8.65 -18.44 -1.53
CA PHE A 400 8.23 -18.62 -2.92
C PHE A 400 8.70 -19.93 -3.52
N LEU A 401 7.74 -20.63 -4.14
CA LEU A 401 7.96 -21.73 -5.08
C LEU A 401 7.44 -21.33 -6.45
N LYS A 402 7.86 -22.00 -7.50
CA LYS A 402 7.24 -21.80 -8.82
C LYS A 402 5.74 -22.11 -8.77
N GLY A 403 4.91 -21.05 -8.93
CA GLY A 403 3.45 -21.12 -8.94
C GLY A 403 2.78 -21.32 -7.58
N HIS A 404 3.49 -21.05 -6.47
CA HIS A 404 2.92 -21.09 -5.13
C HIS A 404 3.71 -20.21 -4.15
N GLU A 405 3.06 -19.69 -3.15
CA GLU A 405 3.65 -18.95 -2.04
C GLU A 405 2.97 -19.27 -0.72
N MET A 406 3.68 -19.01 0.37
CA MET A 406 3.25 -19.35 1.71
C MET A 406 3.87 -18.43 2.75
N LEU A 407 3.27 -18.36 3.93
CA LEU A 407 3.84 -17.67 5.09
C LEU A 407 4.61 -18.65 5.95
N TYR A 408 5.85 -18.30 6.27
CA TYR A 408 6.66 -19.03 7.22
C TYR A 408 6.11 -18.87 8.63
N LEU A 409 6.05 -19.96 9.39
CA LEU A 409 5.58 -19.98 10.78
C LEU A 409 6.71 -20.18 11.81
N GLY A 410 7.75 -20.93 11.47
CA GLY A 410 8.83 -21.21 12.37
C GLY A 410 9.43 -22.60 12.18
N ASN A 411 10.46 -22.91 12.98
CA ASN A 411 11.13 -24.21 13.05
C ASN A 411 10.74 -24.92 14.34
N ARG A 412 10.43 -26.22 14.27
CA ARG A 412 10.19 -27.10 15.44
C ARG A 412 10.78 -28.47 15.16
N ASP A 413 11.58 -28.97 16.08
CA ASP A 413 12.24 -30.26 15.97
C ASP A 413 13.05 -30.44 14.66
N GLY A 414 13.72 -29.38 14.22
CA GLY A 414 14.52 -29.36 13.00
C GLY A 414 13.69 -29.39 11.70
N LYS A 415 12.40 -29.11 11.76
CA LYS A 415 11.50 -28.99 10.62
C LYS A 415 10.94 -27.58 10.54
N SER A 416 10.90 -27.04 9.33
CA SER A 416 10.29 -25.74 9.04
C SER A 416 8.85 -25.91 8.61
N TYR A 417 7.98 -25.05 9.13
CA TYR A 417 6.54 -25.08 8.90
C TYR A 417 6.04 -23.80 8.23
N VAL A 418 5.00 -23.97 7.44
CA VAL A 418 4.34 -22.89 6.71
C VAL A 418 2.84 -23.00 6.80
N ILE A 419 2.16 -21.88 6.58
CA ILE A 419 0.72 -21.80 6.39
C ILE A 419 0.41 -21.20 5.02
N SER A 420 -0.46 -21.85 4.25
CA SER A 420 -0.84 -21.36 2.91
C SER A 420 -2.18 -21.88 2.46
N SER A 421 -2.82 -21.17 1.53
CA SER A 421 -3.95 -21.70 0.77
C SER A 421 -3.43 -22.62 -0.33
N SER A 422 -3.62 -23.92 -0.18
CA SER A 422 -3.04 -24.97 -1.06
C SER A 422 -4.11 -25.70 -1.87
N SER A 423 -3.88 -25.83 -3.18
CA SER A 423 -4.77 -26.56 -4.07
C SER A 423 -4.55 -28.08 -3.99
N SER A 424 -3.30 -28.53 -3.93
CA SER A 424 -2.94 -29.94 -4.00
C SER A 424 -1.50 -30.22 -3.53
N MET A 425 -1.28 -31.45 -3.07
CA MET A 425 0.05 -31.99 -2.73
C MET A 425 0.06 -33.52 -2.82
N MET A 426 1.20 -34.16 -2.60
CA MET A 426 1.26 -35.61 -2.40
C MET A 426 0.66 -35.98 -1.03
N THR A 427 0.07 -37.15 -0.93
CA THR A 427 -0.33 -37.68 0.38
C THR A 427 0.91 -37.82 1.25
N PRO A 428 0.93 -37.27 2.49
CA PRO A 428 2.07 -37.40 3.38
C PRO A 428 2.47 -38.85 3.61
N GLY A 429 3.77 -39.15 3.38
CA GLY A 429 4.28 -40.52 3.45
C GLY A 429 3.80 -41.48 2.36
N GLY A 430 3.02 -41.00 1.37
CA GLY A 430 2.48 -41.77 0.25
C GLY A 430 2.99 -41.29 -1.11
N GLU A 431 2.60 -42.00 -2.16
CA GLU A 431 2.90 -41.67 -3.56
C GLU A 431 1.68 -41.11 -4.30
N ASP A 432 0.50 -41.08 -3.63
CA ASP A 432 -0.75 -40.64 -4.25
C ASP A 432 -0.88 -39.12 -4.24
N LYS A 433 -1.37 -38.59 -5.34
CA LYS A 433 -1.73 -37.16 -5.46
C LYS A 433 -3.04 -36.90 -4.75
N LYS A 434 -3.07 -35.83 -3.95
CA LYS A 434 -4.27 -35.42 -3.20
C LYS A 434 -4.62 -33.97 -3.50
N ARG A 435 -5.90 -33.74 -3.83
CA ARG A 435 -6.49 -32.40 -3.83
C ARG A 435 -6.69 -31.97 -2.38
N ILE A 436 -6.14 -30.84 -1.98
CA ILE A 436 -6.26 -30.25 -0.62
C ILE A 436 -7.40 -29.22 -0.62
N ARG A 437 -7.29 -28.20 -1.44
CA ARG A 437 -8.26 -27.11 -1.62
C ARG A 437 -8.67 -26.43 -0.32
N SER A 438 -7.68 -26.12 0.49
CA SER A 438 -7.89 -25.53 1.81
C SER A 438 -6.65 -24.74 2.26
N VAL A 439 -6.86 -23.81 3.20
CA VAL A 439 -5.78 -23.21 3.97
C VAL A 439 -5.29 -24.23 4.99
N ILE A 440 -4.01 -24.58 4.91
CA ILE A 440 -3.39 -25.62 5.74
C ILE A 440 -2.06 -25.14 6.34
N ILE A 441 -1.68 -25.82 7.43
CA ILE A 441 -0.32 -25.83 7.95
C ILE A 441 0.33 -27.13 7.49
N ASN A 442 1.56 -27.07 7.00
CA ASN A 442 2.35 -28.25 6.66
C ASN A 442 3.85 -28.00 6.87
N SER A 443 4.62 -29.10 7.02
CA SER A 443 6.06 -29.03 6.98
C SER A 443 6.55 -28.83 5.55
N LEU A 444 7.66 -28.09 5.39
CA LEU A 444 8.38 -27.96 4.11
C LEU A 444 8.99 -29.28 3.61
N GLU A 445 9.08 -30.32 4.46
CA GLU A 445 9.51 -31.66 4.05
C GLU A 445 8.41 -32.45 3.32
N GLU A 446 7.17 -31.97 3.33
CA GLU A 446 6.08 -32.56 2.53
C GLU A 446 6.39 -32.44 1.02
N LYS A 447 5.73 -33.29 0.21
CA LYS A 447 5.99 -33.36 -1.23
C LYS A 447 4.91 -32.64 -2.04
N ARG A 448 5.34 -31.92 -3.04
CA ARG A 448 4.51 -31.37 -4.11
C ARG A 448 4.01 -32.49 -5.05
N MET A 449 3.05 -32.16 -5.92
CA MET A 449 2.49 -33.07 -6.93
C MET A 449 3.52 -33.67 -7.89
N ASN A 450 4.70 -33.09 -8.03
CA ASN A 450 5.83 -33.58 -8.80
C ASN A 450 6.75 -34.55 -8.02
N GLY A 451 6.44 -34.82 -6.75
CA GLY A 451 7.18 -35.72 -5.86
C GLY A 451 8.40 -35.12 -5.16
N LYS A 452 8.75 -33.84 -5.41
CA LYS A 452 9.82 -33.14 -4.72
C LYS A 452 9.33 -32.51 -3.42
N MET A 453 10.20 -32.36 -2.42
CA MET A 453 9.87 -31.61 -1.20
C MET A 453 9.63 -30.14 -1.52
N TRP A 454 8.75 -29.50 -0.76
CA TRP A 454 8.54 -28.05 -0.84
C TRP A 454 9.83 -27.31 -0.58
N LEU A 455 10.58 -27.73 0.46
CA LEU A 455 11.90 -27.18 0.80
C LEU A 455 12.86 -27.09 -0.38
N SER A 456 12.99 -28.22 -1.13
CA SER A 456 13.95 -28.33 -2.25
C SER A 456 13.61 -27.39 -3.42
N GLU A 457 12.34 -26.98 -3.57
CA GLU A 457 11.88 -26.13 -4.68
C GLU A 457 11.72 -24.66 -4.32
N LEU A 458 12.02 -24.27 -3.06
CA LEU A 458 12.05 -22.86 -2.67
C LEU A 458 13.19 -22.15 -3.41
N TYR A 459 12.85 -20.99 -4.02
CA TYR A 459 13.83 -20.19 -4.72
C TYR A 459 14.07 -18.81 -4.09
N GLU A 460 13.11 -18.27 -3.31
CA GLU A 460 13.25 -16.96 -2.68
C GLU A 460 12.42 -16.88 -1.38
N ALA A 461 12.90 -16.07 -0.44
CA ALA A 461 12.16 -15.61 0.74
C ALA A 461 12.09 -14.09 0.72
N ALA A 462 10.95 -13.50 1.08
CA ALA A 462 10.77 -12.05 1.11
C ALA A 462 10.12 -11.56 2.39
N VAL A 463 10.61 -10.44 2.92
CA VAL A 463 10.08 -9.73 4.08
C VAL A 463 9.29 -8.53 3.58
N PRO A 464 7.94 -8.62 3.43
CA PRO A 464 7.16 -7.67 2.64
C PRO A 464 7.04 -6.28 3.26
N TYR A 465 7.49 -6.09 4.48
CA TYR A 465 7.48 -4.83 5.22
C TYR A 465 8.87 -4.19 5.38
N ALA A 466 9.91 -4.76 4.80
CA ALA A 466 11.27 -4.23 4.81
C ALA A 466 11.66 -3.80 3.40
N GLU A 467 11.68 -2.48 3.14
CA GLU A 467 11.99 -1.92 1.81
C GLU A 467 13.41 -2.25 1.38
N ASN A 468 13.57 -2.66 0.11
CA ASN A 468 14.86 -2.82 -0.57
C ASN A 468 14.76 -2.20 -1.97
N LYS A 469 15.18 -0.97 -2.09
CA LYS A 469 15.05 -0.17 -3.33
C LYS A 469 15.86 -0.75 -4.49
N ASP A 470 16.96 -1.43 -4.21
CA ASP A 470 17.80 -2.04 -5.24
C ASP A 470 17.19 -3.32 -5.83
N ASN A 471 16.11 -3.83 -5.22
CA ASN A 471 15.41 -5.06 -5.60
C ASN A 471 16.34 -6.27 -5.80
N LEU A 472 17.43 -6.32 -5.04
CA LEU A 472 18.42 -7.40 -5.09
C LEU A 472 18.14 -8.43 -4.01
N SER A 473 18.08 -9.70 -4.40
CA SER A 473 18.02 -10.79 -3.43
C SER A 473 19.39 -11.00 -2.81
N LEU A 474 19.44 -11.04 -1.48
CA LEU A 474 20.67 -11.29 -0.72
C LEU A 474 20.99 -12.78 -0.72
N PRO A 475 22.28 -13.18 -0.76
CA PRO A 475 22.64 -14.56 -0.50
C PRO A 475 22.35 -14.90 0.97
N ILE A 476 21.94 -16.13 1.25
CA ILE A 476 21.67 -16.57 2.64
C ILE A 476 22.93 -16.76 3.48
N PHE A 477 24.10 -16.84 2.87
CA PHE A 477 25.40 -16.85 3.54
C PHE A 477 26.29 -15.72 3.02
N ASP A 478 27.03 -15.10 3.92
CA ASP A 478 28.05 -14.09 3.58
C ASP A 478 29.33 -14.74 2.98
N SER A 479 30.31 -13.91 2.57
CA SER A 479 31.57 -14.37 2.03
C SER A 479 32.44 -15.17 3.02
N SER A 480 32.07 -15.15 4.30
CA SER A 480 32.74 -15.91 5.38
C SER A 480 31.94 -17.16 5.79
N ASN A 481 30.91 -17.50 5.04
CA ASN A 481 29.98 -18.62 5.28
C ASN A 481 29.21 -18.52 6.59
N ASN A 482 28.88 -17.29 7.02
CA ASN A 482 27.95 -17.05 8.11
C ASN A 482 26.55 -16.73 7.53
N ILE A 483 25.50 -17.16 8.24
CA ILE A 483 24.12 -16.79 7.90
C ILE A 483 24.00 -15.27 7.87
N VAL A 484 23.42 -14.73 6.82
CA VAL A 484 23.13 -13.30 6.70
C VAL A 484 21.97 -12.97 7.64
N LYS A 485 22.32 -12.43 8.81
CA LYS A 485 21.31 -12.00 9.79
C LYS A 485 20.63 -10.73 9.31
N ARG A 486 19.32 -10.72 9.46
CA ARG A 486 18.52 -9.52 9.22
C ARG A 486 19.00 -8.36 10.11
N LYS A 487 19.28 -7.21 9.52
CA LYS A 487 19.36 -5.96 10.30
C LYS A 487 17.98 -5.66 10.86
N ALA A 488 17.85 -5.67 12.19
CA ALA A 488 16.63 -5.18 12.82
C ALA A 488 16.29 -3.78 12.25
N PRO A 489 15.01 -3.49 11.93
CA PRO A 489 14.62 -2.17 11.54
C PRO A 489 15.14 -1.19 12.60
N THR A 490 15.89 -0.19 12.17
CA THR A 490 16.31 0.90 13.05
C THR A 490 15.07 1.74 13.36
N THR A 491 14.31 1.31 14.36
CA THR A 491 13.35 2.20 15.01
C THR A 491 14.17 3.25 15.73
N SER A 492 14.09 4.48 15.25
CA SER A 492 14.62 5.62 15.97
C SER A 492 13.92 5.68 17.34
N THR A 493 14.66 5.33 18.39
CA THR A 493 14.16 5.45 19.78
C THR A 493 14.02 6.93 20.09
N VAL A 494 12.78 7.38 20.18
CA VAL A 494 12.45 8.73 20.69
C VAL A 494 12.87 8.77 22.16
N SER A 495 13.94 9.45 22.46
CA SER A 495 14.38 9.77 23.81
C SER A 495 13.97 11.20 24.13
N GLY A 496 12.95 11.35 24.96
CA GLY A 496 12.76 12.59 25.74
C GLY A 496 11.83 13.63 25.10
N ASN A 497 11.23 14.44 25.91
CA ASN A 497 10.35 15.61 25.80
C ASN A 497 10.55 16.61 24.63
N ASP A 498 11.09 16.19 23.48
CA ASP A 498 11.29 17.04 22.32
C ASP A 498 10.07 16.98 21.41
N THR A 499 9.61 18.14 20.94
CA THR A 499 8.46 18.30 20.04
C THR A 499 8.76 17.85 18.61
N TYR A 500 9.93 17.30 18.33
CA TYR A 500 10.36 16.81 17.00
C TYR A 500 11.35 15.64 17.12
N GLU A 501 11.46 14.88 16.05
CA GLU A 501 12.46 13.82 15.82
C GLU A 501 13.55 14.35 14.90
N GLU A 502 14.84 14.12 15.23
CA GLU A 502 15.95 14.50 14.35
C GLU A 502 16.25 13.38 13.34
N ILE A 503 16.24 13.73 12.06
CA ILE A 503 16.55 12.84 10.94
C ILE A 503 17.95 13.17 10.41
N SER A 504 18.84 12.20 10.47
CA SER A 504 20.20 12.29 9.91
C SER A 504 20.23 11.71 8.51
N PHE A 505 21.09 12.25 7.63
CA PHE A 505 21.31 11.70 6.29
C PHE A 505 21.99 10.33 6.35
N ASP A 506 21.54 9.39 5.52
CA ASP A 506 22.18 8.09 5.32
C ASP A 506 22.68 7.96 3.87
N LYS A 507 23.97 7.68 3.71
CA LYS A 507 24.59 7.46 2.39
C LYS A 507 24.13 6.17 1.69
N GLY A 508 23.54 5.25 2.44
CA GLY A 508 22.95 4.03 1.92
C GLY A 508 21.61 4.21 1.22
N TRP A 509 20.98 5.38 1.34
CA TRP A 509 19.75 5.68 0.59
C TRP A 509 20.03 5.86 -0.90
N GLU A 510 19.02 5.64 -1.73
CA GLU A 510 19.11 5.80 -3.19
C GLU A 510 19.68 7.19 -3.55
N PHE A 511 20.65 7.23 -4.45
CA PHE A 511 21.44 8.42 -4.80
C PHE A 511 22.24 9.07 -3.64
N GLY A 512 22.31 8.47 -2.46
CA GLY A 512 23.00 9.03 -1.30
C GLY A 512 24.51 9.23 -1.53
N ASP A 513 25.13 8.46 -2.42
CA ASP A 513 26.51 8.62 -2.85
C ASP A 513 26.75 9.91 -3.66
N LYS A 514 25.70 10.55 -4.19
CA LYS A 514 25.76 11.76 -5.01
C LYS A 514 25.82 13.04 -4.20
N ALA A 515 25.32 13.02 -2.95
CA ALA A 515 25.38 14.18 -2.04
C ALA A 515 26.82 14.46 -1.58
N LYS A 516 27.12 15.72 -1.32
CA LYS A 516 28.46 16.22 -0.90
C LYS A 516 28.46 16.89 0.46
N ILE A 517 27.36 17.52 0.88
CA ILE A 517 27.19 18.17 2.17
C ILE A 517 26.05 17.45 2.90
N THR A 518 26.39 16.68 3.94
CA THR A 518 25.49 15.68 4.55
C THR A 518 25.51 15.66 6.08
N GLU A 519 26.17 16.61 6.72
CA GLU A 519 26.38 16.66 8.18
C GLU A 519 25.18 17.24 8.94
N GLY A 520 24.24 17.87 8.23
CA GLY A 520 23.04 18.49 8.81
C GLY A 520 22.00 17.42 9.18
N LYS A 521 20.98 17.87 9.92
CA LYS A 521 19.82 17.06 10.29
C LYS A 521 18.54 17.79 9.95
N ALA A 522 17.57 17.05 9.42
CA ALA A 522 16.19 17.51 9.30
C ALA A 522 15.43 17.22 10.61
N ARG A 523 14.26 17.85 10.78
CA ARG A 523 13.41 17.65 11.97
C ARG A 523 11.98 17.32 11.59
N LEU A 524 11.50 16.20 12.10
CA LEU A 524 10.15 15.72 11.87
C LEU A 524 9.26 16.11 13.05
N TYR A 525 8.27 16.96 12.78
CA TYR A 525 7.25 17.42 13.71
C TYR A 525 5.98 16.60 13.50
N ARG A 526 5.42 16.04 14.59
CA ARG A 526 4.16 15.31 14.55
C ARG A 526 3.01 16.23 14.90
N SER A 527 1.91 16.12 14.15
CA SER A 527 0.70 16.86 14.49
C SER A 527 0.04 16.28 15.73
N ASP A 528 -0.42 17.16 16.63
CA ASP A 528 -1.26 16.83 17.78
C ASP A 528 -2.75 17.12 17.51
N SER A 529 -3.10 17.44 16.28
CA SER A 529 -4.48 17.67 15.84
C SER A 529 -5.33 16.41 16.05
N LYS A 530 -6.59 16.60 16.47
CA LYS A 530 -7.56 15.52 16.56
C LYS A 530 -7.96 14.95 15.19
N ASP A 531 -7.77 15.74 14.15
CA ASP A 531 -8.03 15.37 12.75
C ASP A 531 -6.72 15.07 12.01
N ARG A 532 -5.86 14.26 12.64
CA ARG A 532 -4.57 13.88 12.09
C ARG A 532 -4.75 13.10 10.79
N LYS A 533 -3.97 13.48 9.75
CA LYS A 533 -4.08 12.92 8.39
C LYS A 533 -3.14 11.74 8.14
N ASP A 534 -2.17 11.52 9.04
CA ASP A 534 -1.08 10.55 8.86
C ASP A 534 -0.32 10.72 7.52
N ILE A 535 -0.24 11.93 7.04
CA ILE A 535 0.52 12.36 5.86
C ILE A 535 1.66 13.24 6.33
N THR A 536 2.86 12.95 5.89
CA THR A 536 4.05 13.76 6.17
C THR A 536 4.40 14.63 4.96
N VAL A 537 4.46 15.94 5.15
CA VAL A 537 4.88 16.90 4.12
C VAL A 537 6.26 17.44 4.45
N CYS A 538 7.21 17.29 3.53
CA CYS A 538 8.51 17.93 3.66
C CYS A 538 8.43 19.38 3.21
N ILE A 539 8.78 20.29 4.13
CA ILE A 539 8.93 21.72 3.85
C ILE A 539 10.42 22.06 3.90
N ASN A 540 10.94 22.42 2.76
CA ASN A 540 12.35 22.79 2.57
C ASN A 540 12.46 24.30 2.38
N ALA A 541 12.88 25.02 3.42
CA ALA A 541 13.24 26.42 3.28
C ALA A 541 14.47 26.53 2.37
N GLY A 542 14.35 27.19 1.24
CA GLY A 542 15.40 27.32 0.24
C GLY A 542 16.69 27.94 0.83
N HIS A 543 17.84 27.56 0.29
CA HIS A 543 19.16 28.07 0.69
C HIS A 543 19.55 27.77 2.16
N GLY A 544 20.41 28.59 2.80
CA GLY A 544 20.75 28.47 4.21
C GLY A 544 21.68 27.29 4.52
N THR A 545 22.66 27.02 3.63
CA THR A 545 23.82 26.17 3.90
C THR A 545 25.08 26.99 3.75
N LYS A 546 25.74 27.25 4.85
CA LYS A 546 26.96 28.04 4.86
C LYS A 546 28.05 27.38 4.01
N ASP A 547 28.73 28.18 3.16
CA ASP A 547 29.76 27.72 2.22
C ASP A 547 29.26 26.66 1.17
N GLY A 548 27.95 26.50 0.99
CA GLY A 548 27.34 25.51 0.09
C GLY A 548 27.72 25.68 -1.39
N THR A 549 28.08 26.93 -1.80
CA THR A 549 28.53 27.25 -3.16
C THR A 549 29.93 26.71 -3.50
N ARG A 550 30.71 26.26 -2.50
CA ARG A 550 32.05 25.72 -2.71
C ARG A 550 32.04 24.27 -3.24
N ALA A 551 30.99 23.54 -2.98
CA ALA A 551 30.82 22.18 -3.50
C ALA A 551 30.01 22.19 -4.77
N LYS A 552 30.20 21.14 -5.60
CA LYS A 552 29.38 20.87 -6.80
C LYS A 552 28.83 19.47 -6.74
N THR A 553 27.62 19.31 -7.23
CA THR A 553 26.93 18.01 -7.38
C THR A 553 26.52 17.81 -8.83
N GLN A 554 26.29 16.56 -9.23
CA GLN A 554 25.74 16.26 -10.55
C GLN A 554 24.34 16.84 -10.69
N CYS A 555 24.03 17.41 -11.88
CA CYS A 555 22.70 17.97 -12.17
C CYS A 555 21.63 16.87 -12.22
N HIS A 556 21.96 15.75 -12.83
CA HIS A 556 21.07 14.60 -13.05
C HIS A 556 21.70 13.30 -12.53
N PRO A 557 20.90 12.34 -12.00
CA PRO A 557 21.44 11.11 -11.42
C PRO A 557 22.20 10.23 -12.39
N ASP A 558 21.84 10.21 -13.67
CA ASP A 558 22.50 9.47 -14.76
C ASP A 558 23.74 10.18 -15.34
N GLY A 559 24.06 11.41 -14.86
CA GLY A 559 25.15 12.23 -15.37
C GLY A 559 24.85 12.97 -16.67
N SER A 560 23.62 12.90 -17.20
CA SER A 560 23.21 13.69 -18.38
C SER A 560 23.23 15.20 -18.06
N PRO A 561 23.44 16.07 -19.08
CA PRO A 561 23.55 17.50 -18.85
C PRO A 561 22.19 18.16 -18.69
N LYS A 562 22.16 19.30 -17.99
CA LYS A 562 20.98 20.18 -17.90
C LYS A 562 20.40 20.51 -19.27
N VAL A 563 19.08 20.50 -19.35
CA VAL A 563 18.36 20.82 -20.61
C VAL A 563 17.87 22.27 -20.64
N VAL A 564 17.64 22.91 -19.48
CA VAL A 564 17.17 24.30 -19.38
C VAL A 564 18.22 25.17 -18.68
N THR A 565 18.48 26.36 -19.22
CA THR A 565 19.35 27.36 -18.59
C THR A 565 18.60 28.07 -17.44
N GLY A 566 19.14 27.98 -16.25
CA GLY A 566 18.76 28.72 -15.04
C GLY A 566 19.99 29.41 -14.46
N SER A 567 20.23 29.33 -13.15
CA SER A 567 21.47 29.73 -12.51
C SER A 567 22.68 28.94 -12.99
N THR A 568 22.45 27.69 -13.44
CA THR A 568 23.42 26.85 -14.16
C THR A 568 22.99 26.74 -15.62
N ALA A 569 23.92 26.90 -16.55
CA ALA A 569 23.63 26.88 -17.99
C ALA A 569 23.23 25.48 -18.48
N ALA A 570 22.32 25.41 -19.47
CA ALA A 570 22.07 24.19 -20.23
C ALA A 570 23.36 23.62 -20.81
N GLY A 571 23.50 22.29 -20.82
CA GLY A 571 24.73 21.58 -21.21
C GLY A 571 25.69 21.31 -20.06
N ALA A 572 25.52 21.90 -18.89
CA ALA A 572 26.32 21.60 -17.71
C ALA A 572 25.92 20.27 -17.06
N THR A 573 26.89 19.46 -16.65
CA THR A 573 26.65 18.19 -15.94
C THR A 573 26.74 18.36 -14.41
N GLU A 574 27.29 19.47 -13.94
CA GLU A 574 27.41 19.81 -12.52
C GLU A 574 26.87 21.21 -12.24
N ALA A 575 26.26 21.38 -11.09
CA ALA A 575 25.82 22.65 -10.53
C ALA A 575 26.42 22.86 -9.15
N VAL A 576 26.32 24.08 -8.59
CA VAL A 576 26.65 24.30 -7.18
C VAL A 576 25.76 23.44 -6.31
N ALA A 577 26.34 22.83 -5.28
CA ALA A 577 25.63 21.86 -4.41
C ALA A 577 24.39 22.48 -3.74
N ILE A 578 24.51 23.77 -3.36
CA ILE A 578 23.39 24.64 -2.96
C ILE A 578 23.82 26.11 -3.11
N SER A 579 22.94 26.95 -3.64
CA SER A 579 23.23 28.38 -3.82
C SER A 579 22.92 29.19 -2.55
N ASP A 580 23.52 30.39 -2.43
CA ASP A 580 23.23 31.32 -1.33
C ASP A 580 21.88 32.03 -1.50
N GLY A 581 21.26 31.94 -2.69
CA GLY A 581 20.02 32.63 -3.04
C GLY A 581 20.21 34.06 -3.47
N THR A 582 19.10 34.79 -3.59
CA THR A 582 19.08 36.23 -3.92
C THR A 582 19.01 37.10 -2.66
N THR A 583 19.01 38.42 -2.84
CA THR A 583 18.81 39.39 -1.75
C THR A 583 17.45 40.06 -1.96
N MET A 584 16.61 40.02 -0.94
CA MET A 584 15.31 40.68 -0.92
C MET A 584 15.47 42.20 -1.00
N LYS A 585 14.46 42.90 -1.51
CA LYS A 585 14.49 44.36 -1.68
C LYS A 585 14.76 45.16 -0.41
N ASN A 586 14.46 44.61 0.75
CA ASN A 586 14.75 45.20 2.04
C ASN A 586 16.20 44.95 2.54
N GLY A 587 16.98 44.19 1.79
CA GLY A 587 18.38 43.85 2.12
C GLY A 587 18.55 42.52 2.85
N ASP A 588 17.48 41.79 3.22
CA ASP A 588 17.59 40.47 3.83
C ASP A 588 18.03 39.42 2.79
N PRO A 589 18.85 38.43 3.17
CA PRO A 589 19.06 37.24 2.32
C PRO A 589 17.75 36.49 2.08
N GLU A 590 17.56 35.90 0.89
CA GLU A 590 16.42 35.05 0.57
C GLU A 590 16.26 33.90 1.59
N ALA A 591 17.36 33.32 2.06
CA ALA A 591 17.36 32.29 3.10
C ALA A 591 16.61 32.68 4.39
N VAL A 592 16.57 33.98 4.73
CA VAL A 592 15.79 34.50 5.87
C VAL A 592 14.30 34.53 5.55
N ALA A 593 13.94 34.99 4.36
CA ALA A 593 12.55 35.09 3.93
C ALA A 593 11.92 33.69 3.78
N THR A 594 12.65 32.75 3.16
CA THR A 594 12.19 31.37 2.96
C THR A 594 12.04 30.62 4.29
N LEU A 595 12.94 30.86 5.27
CA LEU A 595 12.81 30.26 6.59
C LEU A 595 11.57 30.77 7.33
N LYS A 596 11.28 32.08 7.29
CA LYS A 596 10.06 32.63 7.86
C LYS A 596 8.80 32.03 7.24
N ALA A 597 8.77 31.88 5.91
CA ALA A 597 7.69 31.26 5.19
C ALA A 597 7.51 29.79 5.58
N ALA A 598 8.60 29.01 5.60
CA ALA A 598 8.59 27.60 5.95
C ALA A 598 8.06 27.33 7.37
N LEU A 599 8.45 28.15 8.35
CA LEU A 599 7.94 28.04 9.71
C LEU A 599 6.43 28.32 9.79
N LYS A 600 5.91 29.31 9.04
CA LYS A 600 4.45 29.56 8.96
C LYS A 600 3.70 28.42 8.29
N VAL A 601 4.25 27.87 7.21
CA VAL A 601 3.65 26.71 6.50
C VAL A 601 3.65 25.50 7.42
N ARG A 602 4.74 25.21 8.15
CA ARG A 602 4.79 24.14 9.15
C ARG A 602 3.64 24.26 10.15
N ASP A 603 3.49 25.43 10.77
CA ASP A 603 2.49 25.64 11.82
C ASP A 603 1.06 25.43 11.29
N GLU A 604 0.72 25.99 10.12
CA GLU A 604 -0.57 25.78 9.47
C GLU A 604 -0.83 24.30 9.12
N LEU A 605 0.19 23.57 8.64
CA LEU A 605 0.06 22.15 8.29
C LEU A 605 -0.13 21.27 9.53
N LEU A 606 0.59 21.54 10.62
CA LEU A 606 0.42 20.83 11.88
C LEU A 606 -0.99 21.03 12.44
N GLU A 607 -1.54 22.27 12.40
CA GLU A 607 -2.92 22.57 12.81
C GLU A 607 -3.95 21.79 11.95
N ARG A 608 -3.67 21.55 10.66
CA ARG A 608 -4.52 20.79 9.75
C ARG A 608 -4.34 19.28 9.80
N GLY A 609 -3.50 18.78 10.68
CA GLY A 609 -3.33 17.35 10.89
C GLY A 609 -2.23 16.69 10.05
N TYR A 610 -1.45 17.44 9.28
CA TYR A 610 -0.26 16.93 8.61
C TYR A 610 0.92 16.82 9.57
N ASP A 611 1.72 15.77 9.46
CA ASP A 611 3.07 15.75 10.00
C ASP A 611 3.99 16.57 9.08
N VAL A 612 5.00 17.23 9.64
CA VAL A 612 5.86 18.13 8.86
C VAL A 612 7.33 17.79 9.06
N LEU A 613 7.99 17.39 7.99
CA LEU A 613 9.43 17.24 7.92
C LEU A 613 10.06 18.56 7.50
N MET A 614 10.71 19.25 8.44
CA MET A 614 11.47 20.47 8.16
C MET A 614 12.90 20.09 7.79
N ILE A 615 13.31 20.37 6.54
CA ILE A 615 14.73 20.22 6.15
C ILE A 615 15.59 21.22 6.91
N ARG A 616 15.07 22.44 7.07
CA ARG A 616 15.74 23.51 7.78
C ARG A 616 14.71 24.33 8.56
N ASP A 617 14.93 24.47 9.85
CA ASP A 617 14.16 25.32 10.76
C ASP A 617 15.03 26.28 11.56
N THR A 618 16.31 26.40 11.17
CA THR A 618 17.34 27.30 11.69
C THR A 618 18.03 28.05 10.55
N ASP A 619 18.90 29.00 10.86
CA ASP A 619 19.58 29.82 9.86
C ASP A 619 20.53 29.02 8.96
N ASP A 620 21.11 27.92 9.46
CA ASP A 620 22.07 27.09 8.76
C ASP A 620 21.72 25.60 8.94
N VAL A 621 21.75 24.84 7.84
CA VAL A 621 21.73 23.37 7.84
C VAL A 621 22.77 22.87 6.85
N GLN A 622 23.69 22.02 7.30
CA GLN A 622 24.76 21.49 6.45
C GLN A 622 24.24 20.28 5.60
N LEU A 623 23.35 20.60 4.65
CA LEU A 623 22.75 19.68 3.68
C LEU A 623 22.70 20.35 2.31
N ASP A 624 23.22 19.68 1.27
CA ASP A 624 23.05 20.12 -0.12
C ASP A 624 21.69 19.72 -0.71
N ASN A 625 21.39 20.18 -1.93
CA ASN A 625 20.09 19.94 -2.57
C ASN A 625 19.79 18.44 -2.78
N ILE A 626 20.80 17.61 -3.05
CA ILE A 626 20.61 16.15 -3.17
C ILE A 626 20.30 15.55 -1.80
N ALA A 627 21.08 15.89 -0.77
CA ALA A 627 20.85 15.39 0.59
C ALA A 627 19.46 15.77 1.12
N ARG A 628 19.01 17.00 0.87
CA ARG A 628 17.68 17.50 1.24
C ARG A 628 16.57 16.69 0.55
N THR A 629 16.73 16.45 -0.75
CA THR A 629 15.78 15.66 -1.55
C THR A 629 15.69 14.22 -1.06
N ILE A 630 16.83 13.58 -0.83
CA ILE A 630 16.89 12.19 -0.39
C ILE A 630 16.32 12.01 1.03
N ILE A 631 16.56 12.96 1.95
CA ILE A 631 15.91 12.94 3.26
C ILE A 631 14.37 13.01 3.09
N ALA A 632 13.87 13.91 2.23
CA ALA A 632 12.46 14.04 1.96
C ALA A 632 11.88 12.75 1.36
N ASP A 633 12.55 12.14 0.39
CA ASP A 633 12.15 10.90 -0.27
C ASP A 633 11.98 9.72 0.69
N ASN A 634 12.78 9.70 1.79
CA ASN A 634 12.74 8.61 2.76
C ASN A 634 11.78 8.86 3.94
N HIS A 635 11.32 10.11 4.15
CA HIS A 635 10.57 10.47 5.34
C HIS A 635 9.29 11.28 5.09
N ALA A 636 8.91 11.54 3.83
CA ALA A 636 7.73 12.33 3.51
C ALA A 636 6.93 11.78 2.31
N ASP A 637 5.68 12.22 2.22
CA ASP A 637 4.75 11.88 1.13
C ASP A 637 4.74 12.95 0.02
N ALA A 638 5.24 14.15 0.30
CA ALA A 638 5.45 15.24 -0.66
C ALA A 638 6.57 16.15 -0.20
N HIS A 639 7.29 16.76 -1.15
CA HIS A 639 8.41 17.68 -0.89
C HIS A 639 8.16 19.03 -1.58
N ILE A 640 8.16 20.11 -0.79
CA ILE A 640 7.98 21.49 -1.28
C ILE A 640 9.20 22.31 -0.84
N ALA A 641 10.01 22.77 -1.80
CA ALA A 641 11.01 23.80 -1.53
C ALA A 641 10.38 25.18 -1.75
N LEU A 642 10.59 26.09 -0.82
CA LEU A 642 10.08 27.46 -0.86
C LEU A 642 11.20 28.41 -1.26
N HIS A 643 10.93 29.21 -2.30
CA HIS A 643 11.89 30.17 -2.88
C HIS A 643 11.24 31.51 -3.20
N TYR A 644 12.08 32.51 -3.47
CA TYR A 644 11.72 33.80 -4.05
C TYR A 644 12.56 34.04 -5.30
N ASP A 645 11.92 34.23 -6.43
CA ASP A 645 12.59 34.50 -7.69
C ASP A 645 13.46 35.80 -7.64
N SER A 646 14.54 35.80 -8.40
CA SER A 646 15.51 36.87 -8.41
C SER A 646 15.07 38.20 -9.06
N THR A 647 13.86 38.24 -9.66
CA THR A 647 13.30 39.48 -10.22
C THR A 647 12.79 40.43 -9.12
N ASP A 648 12.49 41.68 -9.47
CA ASP A 648 12.02 42.71 -8.55
C ASP A 648 10.72 43.39 -8.99
N THR A 649 9.88 42.65 -9.76
CA THR A 649 8.69 43.17 -10.44
C THR A 649 7.38 42.77 -9.80
N ASP A 650 7.43 42.04 -8.67
CA ASP A 650 6.26 41.43 -8.01
C ASP A 650 5.41 40.62 -9.00
N LYS A 651 6.11 39.75 -9.75
CA LYS A 651 5.52 39.02 -10.89
C LYS A 651 4.50 37.93 -10.50
N GLY A 652 4.35 37.64 -9.22
CA GLY A 652 3.45 36.63 -8.72
C GLY A 652 4.07 35.24 -8.52
N VAL A 653 3.26 34.30 -8.02
CA VAL A 653 3.69 32.94 -7.66
C VAL A 653 3.76 32.00 -8.85
N PHE A 654 4.67 31.02 -8.82
CA PHE A 654 4.75 29.94 -9.79
C PHE A 654 5.54 28.76 -9.21
N TYR A 655 5.46 27.59 -9.87
CA TYR A 655 6.34 26.46 -9.55
C TYR A 655 7.23 26.12 -10.72
N CYS A 656 8.38 25.52 -10.45
CA CYS A 656 9.28 25.00 -11.46
C CYS A 656 8.70 23.69 -12.02
N SER A 657 8.16 23.76 -13.25
CA SER A 657 7.58 22.60 -13.94
C SER A 657 8.66 21.74 -14.61
N VAL A 658 8.36 20.46 -14.79
CA VAL A 658 9.29 19.50 -15.39
C VAL A 658 9.36 19.70 -16.92
N PRO A 659 10.52 20.08 -17.50
CA PRO A 659 10.64 20.32 -18.95
C PRO A 659 10.36 19.07 -19.79
N ASP A 660 9.76 19.26 -20.97
CA ASP A 660 9.57 18.24 -21.99
C ASP A 660 10.60 18.40 -23.11
N GLU A 661 11.86 18.45 -22.74
CA GLU A 661 12.96 18.74 -23.65
C GLU A 661 14.16 17.81 -23.37
N GLY A 662 14.95 17.54 -24.41
CA GLY A 662 16.24 16.86 -24.29
C GLY A 662 16.21 15.45 -23.72
N GLY A 663 15.04 14.81 -23.66
CA GLY A 663 14.91 13.46 -23.06
C GLY A 663 14.84 13.49 -21.54
N TYR A 664 14.72 14.64 -20.88
CA TYR A 664 14.71 14.77 -19.42
C TYR A 664 13.58 13.94 -18.76
N ARG A 665 12.37 13.90 -19.36
CA ARG A 665 11.26 13.07 -18.87
C ARG A 665 11.43 11.57 -19.11
N GLU A 666 12.46 11.15 -19.85
CA GLU A 666 12.77 9.73 -20.06
C GLU A 666 13.82 9.19 -19.08
N MET A 667 14.47 10.07 -18.31
CA MET A 667 15.46 9.73 -17.29
C MET A 667 14.77 9.32 -15.99
N GLU A 668 15.19 8.22 -15.36
CA GLU A 668 14.74 7.88 -14.00
C GLU A 668 15.49 8.73 -12.95
N PRO A 669 14.83 9.13 -11.86
CA PRO A 669 13.43 8.87 -11.45
C PRO A 669 12.40 9.82 -12.09
N VAL A 670 12.82 10.83 -12.85
CA VAL A 670 11.91 11.84 -13.46
C VAL A 670 10.82 11.16 -14.29
N LYS A 671 11.17 10.16 -15.09
CA LYS A 671 10.23 9.41 -15.93
C LYS A 671 9.03 8.85 -15.14
N THR A 672 9.31 8.33 -13.98
CA THR A 672 8.30 7.76 -13.08
C THR A 672 7.47 8.86 -12.40
N TYR A 673 8.12 9.93 -11.93
CA TYR A 673 7.50 10.87 -10.99
C TYR A 673 7.08 12.24 -11.55
N TRP A 674 7.49 12.63 -12.77
CA TRP A 674 7.24 13.99 -13.28
C TRP A 674 5.77 14.40 -13.30
N ARG A 675 4.85 13.46 -13.57
CA ARG A 675 3.40 13.77 -13.54
C ARG A 675 2.90 14.15 -12.17
N MET A 676 3.48 13.56 -11.14
CA MET A 676 3.15 13.88 -9.74
C MET A 676 3.74 15.21 -9.30
N HIS A 677 4.96 15.54 -9.75
CA HIS A 677 5.54 16.86 -9.57
C HIS A 677 4.62 17.94 -10.16
N GLU A 678 4.18 17.75 -11.40
CA GLU A 678 3.24 18.64 -12.08
C GLU A 678 1.90 18.78 -11.37
N LYS A 679 1.35 17.67 -10.86
CA LYS A 679 0.08 17.70 -10.14
C LYS A 679 0.20 18.46 -8.83
N LEU A 680 1.25 18.19 -8.06
CA LEU A 680 1.52 18.90 -6.82
C LEU A 680 1.65 20.41 -7.07
N GLY A 681 2.49 20.81 -8.03
CA GLY A 681 2.67 22.23 -8.38
C GLY A 681 1.36 22.91 -8.77
N LYS A 682 0.54 22.29 -9.64
CA LYS A 682 -0.77 22.85 -10.02
C LYS A 682 -1.73 22.99 -8.84
N SER A 683 -1.74 22.03 -7.92
CA SER A 683 -2.58 22.09 -6.72
C SER A 683 -2.14 23.23 -5.78
N LEU A 684 -0.83 23.42 -5.58
CA LEU A 684 -0.30 24.52 -4.78
C LEU A 684 -0.61 25.89 -5.39
N ILE A 685 -0.46 26.04 -6.70
CA ILE A 685 -0.84 27.29 -7.42
C ILE A 685 -2.34 27.56 -7.30
N TYR A 686 -3.18 26.53 -7.37
CA TYR A 686 -4.61 26.70 -7.14
C TYR A 686 -4.91 27.22 -5.74
N GLY A 687 -4.31 26.65 -4.70
CA GLY A 687 -4.50 27.09 -3.31
C GLY A 687 -3.99 28.52 -3.09
N LEU A 688 -2.84 28.88 -3.64
CA LEU A 688 -2.30 30.26 -3.55
C LEU A 688 -3.21 31.28 -4.27
N LYS A 689 -3.69 30.96 -5.47
CA LYS A 689 -4.68 31.82 -6.18
C LYS A 689 -5.95 32.04 -5.37
N LYS A 690 -6.48 31.00 -4.75
CA LYS A 690 -7.66 31.09 -3.89
C LYS A 690 -7.42 32.00 -2.68
N ASN A 691 -6.18 32.11 -2.21
CA ASN A 691 -5.77 33.00 -1.12
C ASN A 691 -5.28 34.40 -1.58
N GLY A 692 -5.53 34.74 -2.85
CA GLY A 692 -5.39 36.09 -3.39
C GLY A 692 -4.04 36.40 -4.03
N PHE A 693 -3.21 35.40 -4.31
CA PHE A 693 -1.96 35.59 -5.02
C PHE A 693 -2.17 35.61 -6.56
N SER A 694 -1.51 36.56 -7.21
CA SER A 694 -1.38 36.57 -8.68
C SER A 694 -0.34 35.52 -9.10
N THR A 695 -0.46 35.00 -10.32
CA THR A 695 0.50 34.03 -10.85
C THR A 695 1.37 34.66 -11.94
N PHE A 696 2.64 34.26 -11.99
CA PHE A 696 3.47 34.49 -13.16
C PHE A 696 2.97 33.63 -14.31
N LYS A 697 2.60 34.23 -15.43
CA LYS A 697 1.99 33.53 -16.58
C LYS A 697 0.83 32.63 -16.13
N ASP A 698 0.91 31.34 -16.48
CA ASP A 698 -0.03 30.30 -16.08
C ASP A 698 0.30 29.62 -14.74
N GLY A 699 1.30 30.14 -14.02
CA GLY A 699 1.78 29.63 -12.73
C GLY A 699 2.91 28.61 -12.84
N THR A 700 3.57 28.52 -14.00
CA THR A 700 4.65 27.56 -14.25
C THR A 700 5.86 28.19 -14.94
N LEU A 701 7.04 27.64 -14.67
CA LEU A 701 8.28 27.93 -15.39
C LEU A 701 9.06 26.60 -15.57
N PRO A 702 9.26 26.11 -16.80
CA PRO A 702 10.01 24.86 -17.01
C PRO A 702 11.46 24.98 -16.52
N MET A 703 11.89 24.05 -15.64
CA MET A 703 13.24 24.02 -15.08
C MET A 703 13.60 22.60 -14.64
N ASP A 704 14.75 22.08 -15.10
CA ASP A 704 15.32 20.81 -14.64
C ASP A 704 16.19 21.04 -13.41
N LEU A 705 15.56 21.05 -12.24
CA LEU A 705 16.21 21.25 -10.95
C LEU A 705 16.76 19.95 -10.39
N THR A 706 17.85 20.05 -9.62
CA THR A 706 18.42 18.91 -8.87
C THR A 706 17.36 18.23 -8.02
N GLN A 707 16.51 18.99 -7.34
CA GLN A 707 15.42 18.48 -6.52
C GLN A 707 14.50 17.53 -7.30
N THR A 708 13.92 17.97 -8.42
CA THR A 708 13.00 17.16 -9.23
C THR A 708 13.72 16.07 -10.02
N SER A 709 15.03 16.23 -10.28
CA SER A 709 15.85 15.23 -10.97
C SER A 709 16.13 13.98 -10.14
N TYR A 710 16.24 14.14 -8.82
CA TYR A 710 16.57 13.06 -7.89
C TYR A 710 15.37 12.53 -7.10
N SER A 711 14.24 13.26 -7.05
CA SER A 711 13.14 12.93 -6.16
C SER A 711 12.32 11.71 -6.62
N THR A 712 12.08 10.82 -5.67
CA THR A 712 11.21 9.63 -5.79
C THR A 712 9.84 9.80 -5.13
N ILE A 713 9.48 11.06 -4.77
CA ILE A 713 8.16 11.46 -4.26
C ILE A 713 7.66 12.69 -5.02
N PRO A 714 6.37 13.08 -4.95
CA PRO A 714 5.90 14.36 -5.49
C PRO A 714 6.74 15.51 -4.93
N SER A 715 7.41 16.26 -5.80
CA SER A 715 8.38 17.28 -5.39
C SER A 715 8.30 18.51 -6.28
N VAL A 716 8.29 19.69 -5.67
CA VAL A 716 8.28 20.96 -6.38
C VAL A 716 9.15 22.01 -5.71
N ASP A 717 9.75 22.84 -6.53
CA ASP A 717 10.30 24.13 -6.15
C ASP A 717 9.22 25.18 -6.42
N LEU A 718 8.77 25.85 -5.35
CA LEU A 718 7.66 26.79 -5.36
C LEU A 718 8.16 28.20 -5.08
N GLU A 719 8.09 29.03 -6.10
CA GLU A 719 8.39 30.46 -6.02
C GLU A 719 7.17 31.20 -5.46
N ILE A 720 7.23 31.61 -4.19
CA ILE A 720 6.11 32.27 -3.49
C ILE A 720 6.09 33.78 -3.71
N GLY A 721 6.90 34.27 -4.63
CA GLY A 721 7.04 35.65 -5.05
C GLY A 721 8.41 35.94 -5.66
N ASP A 722 8.82 37.19 -5.66
CA ASP A 722 10.16 37.64 -6.04
C ASP A 722 10.76 38.57 -4.97
N THR A 723 11.92 39.16 -5.26
CA THR A 723 12.62 40.04 -4.28
C THR A 723 11.79 41.25 -3.84
N ALA A 724 10.79 41.67 -4.62
CA ALA A 724 9.92 42.79 -4.27
C ALA A 724 8.67 42.37 -3.49
N THR A 725 8.39 41.10 -3.40
CA THR A 725 7.19 40.56 -2.73
C THR A 725 7.23 40.79 -1.23
N ASP A 726 6.13 41.26 -0.66
CA ASP A 726 5.97 41.39 0.79
C ASP A 726 5.95 40.00 1.47
N TYR A 727 6.80 39.82 2.48
CA TYR A 727 6.83 38.63 3.34
C TYR A 727 6.58 38.98 4.81
N SER A 728 5.71 39.97 5.06
CA SER A 728 5.14 40.22 6.37
C SER A 728 4.35 39.04 6.90
N ASP A 729 4.13 38.98 8.20
CA ASP A 729 3.38 37.90 8.86
C ASP A 729 1.99 37.68 8.24
N GLY A 730 1.32 38.78 7.86
CA GLY A 730 0.00 38.69 7.19
C GLY A 730 0.04 38.05 5.81
N THR A 731 1.09 38.34 5.01
CA THR A 731 1.28 37.72 3.69
C THR A 731 1.69 36.27 3.84
N LEU A 732 2.62 35.97 4.76
CA LEU A 732 3.06 34.59 5.00
C LEU A 732 1.94 33.68 5.55
N THR A 733 1.01 34.23 6.34
CA THR A 733 -0.21 33.52 6.76
C THR A 733 -1.08 33.12 5.55
N LYS A 734 -1.20 33.99 4.54
CA LYS A 734 -1.93 33.63 3.29
C LYS A 734 -1.17 32.62 2.46
N VAL A 735 0.16 32.70 2.40
CA VAL A 735 1.00 31.67 1.76
C VAL A 735 0.78 30.32 2.43
N ALA A 736 0.86 30.26 3.75
CA ALA A 736 0.67 29.03 4.52
C ALA A 736 -0.69 28.39 4.24
N ARG A 737 -1.78 29.17 4.29
CA ARG A 737 -3.13 28.70 3.94
C ARG A 737 -3.23 28.24 2.50
N GLY A 738 -2.62 28.98 1.56
CA GLY A 738 -2.61 28.61 0.14
C GLY A 738 -1.88 27.29 -0.12
N VAL A 739 -0.73 27.09 0.51
CA VAL A 739 0.02 25.82 0.45
C VAL A 739 -0.80 24.69 1.05
N ALA A 740 -1.40 24.89 2.22
CA ALA A 740 -2.19 23.87 2.89
C ALA A 740 -3.46 23.51 2.09
N GLU A 741 -4.21 24.49 1.56
CA GLU A 741 -5.37 24.21 0.68
C GLU A 741 -4.95 23.52 -0.64
N GLY A 742 -3.75 23.83 -1.15
CA GLY A 742 -3.18 23.12 -2.30
C GLY A 742 -2.85 21.67 -1.98
N LEU A 743 -2.33 21.39 -0.79
CA LEU A 743 -2.06 20.03 -0.31
C LEU A 743 -3.37 19.26 -0.03
N ASP A 744 -4.36 19.89 0.61
CA ASP A 744 -5.69 19.30 0.79
C ASP A 744 -6.27 18.88 -0.59
N MET A 745 -6.17 19.73 -1.60
CA MET A 745 -6.58 19.39 -2.96
C MET A 745 -5.72 18.28 -3.59
N PHE A 746 -4.41 18.27 -3.34
CA PHE A 746 -3.49 17.27 -3.89
C PHE A 746 -3.75 15.90 -3.29
N PHE A 747 -3.90 15.81 -1.98
CA PHE A 747 -4.16 14.58 -1.24
C PHE A 747 -5.65 14.18 -1.22
N GLY A 748 -6.57 15.08 -1.59
CA GLY A 748 -7.98 14.75 -1.79
C GLY A 748 -8.88 14.99 -0.59
N ASP A 749 -8.52 15.91 0.28
CA ASP A 749 -9.35 16.37 1.42
C ASP A 749 -10.42 17.40 1.04
#